data_84093b9bd898b361143da5e1a4e8506d
#
_entry.id   84093b9bd898b361143da5e1a4e8506d
#
_cell.length_a   1.000
_cell.length_b   1.000
_cell.length_c   1.000
_cell.angle_alpha   90.00
_cell.angle_beta   90.00
_cell.angle_gamma   90.00
#
_symmetry.space_group_name_H-M   'P 1'
#
loop_
_entity.id
_entity.type
_entity.pdbx_description
1 polymer ?
#
loop_
_entity_poly.entity_id
_entity_poly.type
_entity_poly.pdbx_seq_one_letter_code
_entity_poly.pdbx_strand_id
1 'polypeptide(L)'
;MIKNNKEFITYSSIIVFSYLLVAFTATANIQAQEDISSDSAESEEESSAPKKMSSLEKCMMNAESNKDKKQCIEDDMSSVEEFIEDEGLEVIEGYLKIYTDEDKTNYFLKLNNSDLDQRFLYFSYVMNAPQGSNLSGGSPSDGKVLEFRNFKKDNIGLYQLNTSYINGDDNNIGRSSITNITEAFIETFKPVARSEDSILISVNKFMMSEKIEAISYVPEEYREYISVNYGRPNPKKTFINKVFNNQTNTAVEVTFGYENKMPSSDAYSVSAVTDPRYLSVTARHIFIRMPDEGYEPRVNDHRVGYFVNKSTDLTSYENFPNFALINKWRLIKKDPNAELSEPIEPIVYWVENSTPEEIIPAVVAGIENWNIAFEEAGFKNAIVAKIQPKDASWDAADYDYNVVRWSSEPDASLLGFGPSVTNPLTGEIISADVVNKLLAVKLGYNYRKLYGYTEDNDPLMQYITNLTLHEVGHTLGLRHNFRGSFKYSPAEIHNRELTGNTIMNSVMDYDPINVAPRGTEQGIFFSTEPGEYDKWAIKFGYTPGLTNEDRKKMLLDSINPDLNFGTDDEAMSYPGNNIDPRTKRYDMSNDPIAYASDIIEIVDNKILELPIIFADEDGFNNYTNAFFRFFRTKGRFLETVAQQIGGVYVNKISSVQSDKTILEAVPYEKQKQAMKLLSEKVFSNGAMNYDPKILANLMYERDTRSSSGNNDPDFHALVLSSQRNILRNILHPEVMKRLVNSTLYGNEYMPEEVLSDLNNAIFVNNEEPDTFKRNLQSTYVDLLIQGFDKGEYDQVSKAEIFKTINDIHSFARKNKMRSNHYSFIYFKLDKLLKDS
;
A
#
# COMPACT_ATOMS: atom_id res chain seq x y z
N MET A 1 13.18 21.48 29.87
CA MET A 1 14.17 20.39 29.83
C MET A 1 13.50 19.18 29.20
N ILE A 2 13.49 19.15 27.86
CA ILE A 2 12.96 18.04 27.08
C ILE A 2 14.15 17.62 26.20
N LYS A 3 14.75 16.50 26.51
CA LYS A 3 15.71 15.83 25.65
C LYS A 3 15.61 14.32 25.85
N ASN A 4 15.52 13.62 24.70
CA ASN A 4 15.74 12.19 24.47
C ASN A 4 14.58 11.24 24.81
N ASN A 5 13.74 11.00 23.81
CA ASN A 5 13.22 9.65 23.51
C ASN A 5 13.19 9.49 21.98
N LYS A 6 14.35 9.34 21.40
CA LYS A 6 14.54 8.79 20.05
C LYS A 6 15.16 7.42 20.23
N GLU A 7 14.34 6.41 20.43
CA GLU A 7 14.79 5.04 20.22
C GLU A 7 13.60 4.13 19.93
N PHE A 8 13.70 3.48 18.78
CA PHE A 8 13.00 2.24 18.37
C PHE A 8 11.49 2.31 18.05
N ILE A 9 11.18 2.90 16.89
CA ILE A 9 10.11 2.36 16.07
C ILE A 9 10.79 1.81 14.80
N THR A 10 11.21 0.58 14.89
CA THR A 10 11.82 -0.16 13.78
C THR A 10 10.77 -0.93 12.99
N TYR A 11 10.67 -0.61 11.70
CA TYR A 11 10.38 -1.49 10.56
C TYR A 11 9.07 -2.30 10.45
N SER A 12 8.06 -2.06 11.24
CA SER A 12 6.74 -2.70 10.99
C SER A 12 5.65 -1.75 10.45
N SER A 13 5.91 -0.48 10.33
CA SER A 13 4.89 0.53 10.00
C SER A 13 4.95 1.06 8.56
N ILE A 14 5.95 0.69 7.78
CA ILE A 14 6.18 1.28 6.44
C ILE A 14 5.35 0.59 5.35
N ILE A 15 4.83 -0.61 5.59
CA ILE A 15 4.07 -1.37 4.57
C ILE A 15 2.63 -0.88 4.40
N VAL A 16 2.11 -0.06 5.31
CA VAL A 16 0.70 0.38 5.30
C VAL A 16 0.47 1.69 4.53
N PHE A 17 1.53 2.41 4.13
CA PHE A 17 1.39 3.81 3.72
C PHE A 17 1.20 4.08 2.23
N SER A 18 1.21 3.06 1.37
CA SER A 18 0.98 3.28 -0.08
C SER A 18 -0.50 3.29 -0.48
N TYR A 19 -1.44 2.94 0.40
CA TYR A 19 -2.86 2.76 0.04
C TYR A 19 -3.87 3.54 0.89
N LEU A 20 -3.42 4.47 1.73
CA LEU A 20 -4.33 5.30 2.55
C LEU A 20 -4.36 6.77 2.10
N LEU A 21 -4.33 7.01 0.79
CA LEU A 21 -4.50 8.36 0.23
C LEU A 21 -5.92 8.60 -0.32
N VAL A 22 -6.93 8.12 0.37
CA VAL A 22 -8.31 8.51 0.07
C VAL A 22 -9.04 8.83 1.37
N ALA A 23 -9.38 10.09 1.51
CA ALA A 23 -10.28 10.73 2.44
C ALA A 23 -9.64 11.42 3.64
N PHE A 24 -9.31 12.70 3.46
CA PHE A 24 -9.81 13.77 4.36
C PHE A 24 -9.43 15.13 3.77
N THR A 25 -10.39 15.77 3.11
CA THR A 25 -10.32 17.22 2.87
C THR A 25 -10.75 17.95 4.13
N ALA A 26 -9.84 18.62 4.77
CA ALA A 26 -10.14 19.62 5.78
C ALA A 26 -9.55 20.97 5.37
N THR A 27 -10.43 21.94 5.28
CA THR A 27 -10.25 23.34 4.96
C THR A 27 -9.14 24.02 5.75
N ALA A 28 -8.23 24.66 5.05
CA ALA A 28 -7.37 25.69 5.64
C ALA A 28 -7.48 26.99 4.83
N ASN A 29 -7.92 28.04 5.50
CA ASN A 29 -7.91 29.42 5.03
C ASN A 29 -6.46 29.92 4.90
N ILE A 30 -6.10 30.36 3.71
CA ILE A 30 -4.85 31.09 3.50
C ILE A 30 -5.19 32.56 3.30
N GLN A 31 -4.70 33.38 4.21
CA GLN A 31 -4.66 34.81 4.08
C GLN A 31 -3.36 35.20 3.38
N ALA A 32 -3.48 35.73 2.17
CA ALA A 32 -2.35 36.25 1.44
C ALA A 32 -1.97 37.66 1.93
N GLN A 33 -0.73 37.84 2.26
CA GLN A 33 -0.13 39.17 2.45
C GLN A 33 0.76 39.47 1.26
N GLU A 34 0.43 40.56 0.56
CA GLU A 34 1.24 41.11 -0.51
C GLU A 34 2.46 41.82 0.08
N ASP A 35 3.64 41.50 -0.43
CA ASP A 35 4.81 42.37 -0.29
C ASP A 35 5.34 42.74 -1.68
N ILE A 36 5.21 43.99 -1.99
CA ILE A 36 5.75 44.65 -3.18
C ILE A 36 7.16 45.08 -2.84
N SER A 37 8.16 44.59 -3.55
CA SER A 37 9.48 45.24 -3.61
C SER A 37 9.85 45.53 -5.06
N SER A 38 9.97 46.80 -5.31
CA SER A 38 10.50 47.42 -6.53
C SER A 38 12.01 47.20 -6.65
N ASP A 39 12.46 46.66 -7.78
CA ASP A 39 13.86 46.85 -8.17
C ASP A 39 13.96 47.41 -9.58
N SER A 40 14.73 48.45 -9.69
CA SER A 40 14.95 49.30 -10.83
C SER A 40 15.86 48.65 -11.88
N ALA A 41 15.44 48.60 -13.13
CA ALA A 41 16.26 48.19 -14.26
C ALA A 41 16.89 49.42 -14.93
N GLU A 42 18.18 49.39 -15.02
CA GLU A 42 18.95 50.32 -15.89
C GLU A 42 18.77 49.94 -17.35
N SER A 43 18.50 50.93 -18.17
CA SER A 43 18.32 50.85 -19.61
C SER A 43 19.64 51.05 -20.32
N GLU A 44 20.06 50.08 -21.13
CA GLU A 44 21.04 50.32 -22.20
C GLU A 44 20.30 50.67 -23.50
N GLU A 45 20.57 51.84 -24.03
CA GLU A 45 20.11 52.30 -25.34
C GLU A 45 20.95 51.69 -26.45
N GLU A 46 20.40 50.79 -27.24
CA GLU A 46 20.89 50.49 -28.58
C GLU A 46 20.01 51.16 -29.64
N SER A 47 20.64 52.01 -30.49
CA SER A 47 19.99 52.69 -31.58
C SER A 47 19.61 51.70 -32.70
N SER A 48 18.34 51.48 -32.96
CA SER A 48 17.83 50.80 -34.14
C SER A 48 17.00 51.71 -35.04
N ALA A 49 17.16 51.48 -36.35
CA ALA A 49 16.41 52.12 -37.41
C ALA A 49 14.88 52.01 -37.22
N PRO A 50 14.05 52.85 -37.76
CA PRO A 50 12.61 52.88 -37.51
C PRO A 50 11.95 51.60 -38.02
N LYS A 51 11.52 50.72 -37.09
CA LYS A 51 10.66 49.58 -37.39
C LYS A 51 9.32 50.07 -37.96
N LYS A 52 8.92 49.52 -39.10
CA LYS A 52 7.55 49.68 -39.59
C LYS A 52 6.58 49.24 -38.50
N MET A 53 5.69 50.15 -38.07
CA MET A 53 4.64 49.82 -37.09
C MET A 53 3.77 48.67 -37.60
N SER A 54 3.52 47.72 -36.74
CA SER A 54 2.62 46.59 -37.03
C SER A 54 1.15 47.04 -37.23
N SER A 55 0.33 46.19 -37.82
CA SER A 55 -1.13 46.42 -37.98
C SER A 55 -1.80 46.75 -36.66
N LEU A 56 -1.42 46.01 -35.62
CA LEU A 56 -1.91 46.20 -34.26
C LEU A 56 -1.51 47.57 -33.68
N GLU A 57 -0.27 47.98 -33.81
CA GLU A 57 0.18 49.27 -33.32
C GLU A 57 -0.56 50.42 -34.01
N LYS A 58 -0.84 50.30 -35.30
CA LYS A 58 -1.62 51.32 -36.06
C LYS A 58 -3.08 51.33 -35.65
N CYS A 59 -3.68 50.15 -35.44
CA CYS A 59 -5.06 50.02 -34.98
C CYS A 59 -5.21 50.55 -33.54
N MET A 60 -4.28 50.21 -32.64
CA MET A 60 -4.27 50.67 -31.25
C MET A 60 -4.08 52.17 -31.11
N MET A 61 -3.29 52.81 -32.01
CA MET A 61 -3.15 54.27 -32.05
C MET A 61 -4.40 54.97 -32.52
N ASN A 62 -5.22 54.35 -33.36
CA ASN A 62 -6.45 54.93 -33.90
C ASN A 62 -7.69 54.57 -33.05
N ALA A 63 -7.55 53.75 -32.03
CA ALA A 63 -8.65 53.31 -31.19
C ALA A 63 -9.06 54.42 -30.20
N GLU A 64 -10.28 54.94 -30.35
CA GLU A 64 -10.85 56.02 -29.54
C GLU A 64 -11.42 55.53 -28.19
N SER A 65 -11.64 54.24 -28.04
CA SER A 65 -12.22 53.65 -26.82
C SER A 65 -11.48 52.35 -26.41
N ASN A 66 -11.68 51.93 -25.16
CA ASN A 66 -11.20 50.63 -24.71
C ASN A 66 -11.86 49.48 -25.47
N LYS A 67 -13.03 49.69 -26.05
CA LYS A 67 -13.75 48.72 -26.89
C LYS A 67 -13.03 48.58 -28.24
N ASP A 68 -12.63 49.72 -28.85
CA ASP A 68 -11.93 49.75 -30.14
C ASP A 68 -10.52 49.14 -29.99
N LYS A 69 -9.82 49.44 -28.91
CA LYS A 69 -8.54 48.79 -28.59
C LYS A 69 -8.65 47.29 -28.45
N LYS A 70 -9.74 46.83 -27.87
CA LYS A 70 -10.01 45.41 -27.73
C LYS A 70 -10.33 44.76 -29.08
N GLN A 71 -11.09 45.47 -29.94
CA GLN A 71 -11.36 45.02 -31.28
C GLN A 71 -10.07 44.92 -32.13
N CYS A 72 -9.13 45.88 -32.02
CA CYS A 72 -7.85 45.84 -32.70
C CYS A 72 -7.03 44.60 -32.33
N ILE A 73 -7.10 44.17 -31.07
CA ILE A 73 -6.40 42.97 -30.60
C ILE A 73 -7.11 41.70 -31.12
N GLU A 74 -8.45 41.70 -31.17
CA GLU A 74 -9.25 40.63 -31.72
C GLU A 74 -9.06 40.46 -33.24
N ASP A 75 -8.97 41.56 -33.98
CA ASP A 75 -8.77 41.58 -35.44
C ASP A 75 -7.33 41.25 -35.89
N ASP A 76 -6.36 41.24 -34.98
CA ASP A 76 -4.93 40.97 -35.27
C ASP A 76 -4.51 39.56 -34.82
N MET A 77 -5.43 38.75 -34.30
CA MET A 77 -5.12 37.37 -33.93
C MET A 77 -5.12 36.49 -35.21
N SER A 78 -4.00 35.86 -35.50
CA SER A 78 -3.83 34.95 -36.64
C SER A 78 -4.82 33.79 -36.58
N SER A 79 -5.21 33.27 -37.72
CA SER A 79 -5.88 31.99 -37.81
C SER A 79 -4.95 30.89 -37.29
N VAL A 80 -5.52 29.74 -36.85
CA VAL A 80 -4.72 28.61 -36.35
C VAL A 80 -3.78 28.09 -37.43
N GLU A 81 -4.24 28.03 -38.67
CA GLU A 81 -3.51 27.56 -39.83
C GLU A 81 -2.35 28.50 -40.20
N GLU A 82 -2.61 29.79 -40.20
CA GLU A 82 -1.59 30.83 -40.46
C GLU A 82 -0.51 30.83 -39.37
N PHE A 83 -0.88 30.77 -38.12
CA PHE A 83 0.07 30.69 -37.01
C PHE A 83 0.98 29.45 -37.12
N ILE A 84 0.38 28.26 -37.45
CA ILE A 84 1.14 27.01 -37.64
C ILE A 84 2.15 27.16 -38.78
N GLU A 85 1.75 27.78 -39.89
CA GLU A 85 2.63 28.03 -41.07
C GLU A 85 3.74 29.03 -40.73
N ASP A 86 3.38 30.17 -40.13
CA ASP A 86 4.32 31.25 -39.80
C ASP A 86 5.39 30.83 -38.78
N GLU A 87 5.01 30.02 -37.78
CA GLU A 87 5.92 29.49 -36.75
C GLU A 87 6.57 28.15 -37.17
N GLY A 88 6.23 27.62 -38.35
CA GLY A 88 6.82 26.38 -38.88
C GLY A 88 6.55 25.17 -37.99
N LEU A 89 5.36 25.09 -37.39
CA LEU A 89 5.04 24.06 -36.43
C LEU A 89 4.74 22.69 -37.08
N GLU A 90 5.29 21.64 -36.50
CA GLU A 90 5.01 20.26 -36.86
C GLU A 90 3.95 19.64 -35.97
N VAL A 91 3.04 18.83 -36.54
CA VAL A 91 2.00 18.15 -35.78
C VAL A 91 2.51 16.81 -35.25
N ILE A 92 2.15 16.51 -34.01
CA ILE A 92 2.26 15.19 -33.41
C ILE A 92 0.83 14.62 -33.34
N GLU A 93 0.45 13.84 -34.37
CA GLU A 93 -0.91 13.30 -34.49
C GLU A 93 -1.23 12.31 -33.40
N GLY A 94 -2.46 12.34 -32.88
CA GLY A 94 -2.99 11.40 -31.88
C GLY A 94 -4.30 11.89 -31.27
N TYR A 95 -4.55 11.50 -30.01
CA TYR A 95 -5.78 11.84 -29.30
C TYR A 95 -5.94 13.36 -29.13
N LEU A 96 -4.95 14.01 -28.52
CA LEU A 96 -4.88 15.46 -28.50
C LEU A 96 -3.93 15.92 -29.61
N LYS A 97 -4.35 16.87 -30.44
CA LYS A 97 -3.50 17.38 -31.49
C LYS A 97 -2.47 18.35 -30.93
N ILE A 98 -1.24 17.86 -30.77
CA ILE A 98 -0.10 18.65 -30.28
C ILE A 98 0.71 19.13 -31.46
N TYR A 99 1.09 20.40 -31.43
CA TYR A 99 2.02 21.01 -32.38
C TYR A 99 3.30 21.40 -31.67
N THR A 100 4.44 21.33 -32.35
CA THR A 100 5.75 21.72 -31.79
C THR A 100 6.62 22.42 -32.81
N ASP A 101 7.52 23.26 -32.34
CA ASP A 101 8.57 23.85 -33.15
C ASP A 101 9.63 22.79 -33.55
N GLU A 102 10.51 23.16 -34.51
CA GLU A 102 11.59 22.30 -35.02
C GLU A 102 12.51 21.78 -33.89
N ASP A 103 12.83 22.66 -32.94
CA ASP A 103 13.69 22.34 -31.79
C ASP A 103 12.98 21.56 -30.67
N LYS A 104 11.67 21.32 -30.79
CA LYS A 104 10.82 20.66 -29.78
C LYS A 104 10.89 21.32 -28.39
N THR A 105 10.92 22.64 -28.39
CA THR A 105 10.98 23.47 -27.18
C THR A 105 9.64 24.09 -26.83
N ASN A 106 8.78 24.32 -27.81
CA ASN A 106 7.46 24.89 -27.66
C ASN A 106 6.40 23.90 -28.13
N TYR A 107 5.41 23.67 -27.24
CA TYR A 107 4.30 22.78 -27.50
C TYR A 107 2.98 23.52 -27.42
N PHE A 108 2.13 23.26 -28.39
CA PHE A 108 0.80 23.87 -28.52
C PHE A 108 -0.24 22.78 -28.65
N LEU A 109 -1.38 22.99 -28.02
CA LEU A 109 -2.55 22.12 -28.13
C LEU A 109 -3.60 22.77 -29.01
N LYS A 110 -3.98 22.10 -30.11
CA LYS A 110 -5.13 22.50 -30.92
C LYS A 110 -6.37 21.83 -30.35
N LEU A 111 -7.35 22.64 -29.98
CA LEU A 111 -8.68 22.22 -29.56
C LEU A 111 -9.68 22.62 -30.63
N ASN A 112 -10.45 21.68 -31.15
CA ASN A 112 -11.62 22.01 -31.96
C ASN A 112 -12.77 22.42 -31.05
N ASN A 113 -13.73 23.17 -31.56
CA ASN A 113 -14.90 23.55 -30.77
C ASN A 113 -15.70 22.32 -30.26
N SER A 114 -15.62 21.18 -30.96
CA SER A 114 -16.20 19.89 -30.54
C SER A 114 -15.48 19.22 -29.36
N ASP A 115 -14.24 19.61 -29.08
CA ASP A 115 -13.44 19.06 -27.98
C ASP A 115 -13.74 19.80 -26.67
N LEU A 116 -14.38 20.97 -26.75
CA LEU A 116 -14.84 21.70 -25.58
C LEU A 116 -16.07 21.04 -24.96
N ASP A 117 -16.17 21.13 -23.65
CA ASP A 117 -17.23 20.50 -22.84
C ASP A 117 -17.25 18.95 -22.96
N GLN A 118 -16.15 18.35 -23.48
CA GLN A 118 -15.94 16.91 -23.51
C GLN A 118 -15.05 16.46 -22.35
N ARG A 119 -15.47 15.39 -21.69
CA ARG A 119 -14.74 14.79 -20.59
C ARG A 119 -13.62 13.91 -21.12
N PHE A 120 -12.52 13.92 -20.41
CA PHE A 120 -11.41 13.00 -20.63
C PHE A 120 -10.79 12.58 -19.29
N LEU A 121 -10.08 11.45 -19.29
CA LEU A 121 -9.38 10.97 -18.13
C LEU A 121 -7.94 11.49 -18.13
N TYR A 122 -7.42 11.66 -16.93
CA TYR A 122 -6.04 12.02 -16.72
C TYR A 122 -5.48 11.25 -15.52
N PHE A 123 -4.24 10.83 -15.62
CA PHE A 123 -3.39 10.47 -14.49
C PHE A 123 -1.93 10.81 -14.81
N SER A 124 -1.08 10.83 -13.78
CA SER A 124 0.36 10.90 -13.94
C SER A 124 0.99 9.55 -13.63
N TYR A 125 2.14 9.28 -14.24
CA TYR A 125 2.91 8.06 -14.00
C TYR A 125 4.34 8.43 -13.66
N VAL A 126 4.83 8.00 -12.51
CA VAL A 126 6.20 8.28 -12.07
C VAL A 126 7.17 7.32 -12.77
N MET A 127 8.06 7.87 -13.61
CA MET A 127 9.08 7.09 -14.32
C MET A 127 10.26 6.78 -13.40
N ASN A 128 10.73 7.78 -12.70
CA ASN A 128 11.77 7.66 -11.68
C ASN A 128 11.58 8.72 -10.59
N ALA A 129 12.03 8.39 -9.39
CA ALA A 129 12.03 9.30 -8.26
C ALA A 129 13.20 8.98 -7.32
N PRO A 130 13.69 9.95 -6.53
CA PRO A 130 14.72 9.71 -5.53
C PRO A 130 14.24 8.70 -4.47
N GLN A 131 15.06 7.70 -4.18
CA GLN A 131 14.80 6.79 -3.07
C GLN A 131 14.72 7.56 -1.74
N GLY A 132 13.85 7.12 -0.82
CA GLY A 132 13.61 7.80 0.44
C GLY A 132 12.66 9.00 0.34
N SER A 133 12.14 9.30 -0.86
CA SER A 133 11.01 10.22 -1.06
C SER A 133 9.68 9.48 -0.93
N ASN A 134 8.56 10.21 -1.07
CA ASN A 134 7.20 9.64 -1.08
C ASN A 134 6.79 9.03 -2.42
N LEU A 135 7.65 9.09 -3.43
CA LEU A 135 7.37 8.58 -4.77
C LEU A 135 8.21 7.35 -5.08
N SER A 136 7.63 6.42 -5.83
CA SER A 136 8.32 5.25 -6.37
C SER A 136 8.15 5.18 -7.88
N GLY A 137 9.21 4.81 -8.59
CA GLY A 137 9.12 4.55 -10.02
C GLY A 137 8.13 3.41 -10.30
N GLY A 138 7.25 3.61 -11.27
CA GLY A 138 6.18 2.67 -11.60
C GLY A 138 4.83 2.98 -10.91
N SER A 139 4.72 4.08 -10.16
CA SER A 139 3.48 4.44 -9.48
C SER A 139 2.66 5.43 -10.31
N PRO A 140 1.39 5.11 -10.63
CA PRO A 140 0.45 6.08 -11.17
C PRO A 140 -0.16 6.94 -10.06
N SER A 141 -0.67 8.12 -10.43
CA SER A 141 -1.62 8.86 -9.58
C SER A 141 -3.04 8.34 -9.75
N ASP A 142 -3.94 8.76 -8.86
CA ASP A 142 -5.36 8.50 -9.03
C ASP A 142 -5.89 9.12 -10.33
N GLY A 143 -6.85 8.44 -10.96
CA GLY A 143 -7.53 8.93 -12.17
C GLY A 143 -8.36 10.19 -11.87
N LYS A 144 -8.26 11.19 -12.74
CA LYS A 144 -9.04 12.43 -12.68
C LYS A 144 -9.89 12.57 -13.93
N VAL A 145 -11.08 13.14 -13.80
CA VAL A 145 -11.95 13.51 -14.92
C VAL A 145 -11.79 14.99 -15.16
N LEU A 146 -11.32 15.34 -16.36
CA LEU A 146 -11.02 16.70 -16.76
C LEU A 146 -11.89 17.13 -17.94
N GLU A 147 -12.00 18.46 -18.13
CA GLU A 147 -12.81 19.06 -19.18
C GLU A 147 -12.26 20.43 -19.55
N PHE A 148 -12.11 20.73 -20.85
CA PHE A 148 -11.83 22.05 -21.35
C PHE A 148 -13.15 22.78 -21.62
N ARG A 149 -13.30 24.01 -21.12
CA ARG A 149 -14.48 24.86 -21.31
C ARG A 149 -14.11 26.26 -21.75
N ASN A 150 -15.02 26.91 -22.47
CA ASN A 150 -14.89 28.33 -22.68
C ASN A 150 -14.93 29.07 -21.34
N PHE A 151 -13.93 29.95 -21.13
CA PHE A 151 -13.83 30.77 -19.92
C PHE A 151 -13.76 32.24 -20.28
N LYS A 152 -14.76 33.05 -19.85
CA LYS A 152 -14.94 34.41 -20.28
C LYS A 152 -14.94 34.48 -21.82
N LYS A 153 -14.72 35.68 -22.39
CA LYS A 153 -14.96 35.84 -23.82
C LYS A 153 -13.93 35.14 -24.72
N ASP A 154 -12.67 34.98 -24.26
CA ASP A 154 -11.57 34.64 -25.15
C ASP A 154 -10.61 33.56 -24.63
N ASN A 155 -10.81 33.05 -23.44
CA ASN A 155 -9.91 32.09 -22.83
C ASN A 155 -10.53 30.69 -22.76
N ILE A 156 -9.67 29.67 -22.60
CA ILE A 156 -10.06 28.29 -22.30
C ILE A 156 -9.72 28.00 -20.87
N GLY A 157 -10.66 27.47 -20.11
CA GLY A 157 -10.47 26.98 -18.75
C GLY A 157 -10.33 25.45 -18.73
N LEU A 158 -9.42 24.94 -17.91
CA LEU A 158 -9.33 23.51 -17.59
C LEU A 158 -9.95 23.26 -16.22
N TYR A 159 -10.88 22.34 -16.15
CA TYR A 159 -11.61 21.99 -14.94
C TYR A 159 -11.41 20.50 -14.59
N GLN A 160 -11.32 20.21 -13.30
CA GLN A 160 -11.43 18.85 -12.77
C GLN A 160 -12.79 18.68 -12.12
N LEU A 161 -13.53 17.67 -12.54
CA LEU A 161 -14.84 17.33 -12.02
C LEU A 161 -14.73 16.69 -10.63
N ASN A 162 -15.69 16.97 -9.77
CA ASN A 162 -15.85 16.26 -8.52
C ASN A 162 -16.58 14.92 -8.76
N THR A 163 -15.87 13.82 -8.56
CA THR A 163 -16.40 12.46 -8.77
C THR A 163 -16.83 11.77 -7.48
N SER A 164 -16.62 12.43 -6.32
CA SER A 164 -17.00 11.88 -4.99
C SER A 164 -18.49 12.00 -4.70
N TYR A 165 -19.23 12.76 -5.50
CA TYR A 165 -20.66 12.99 -5.30
C TYR A 165 -21.43 12.83 -6.60
N ILE A 166 -22.59 12.16 -6.51
CA ILE A 166 -23.61 12.21 -7.54
C ILE A 166 -24.55 13.33 -7.15
N ASN A 167 -24.58 14.33 -7.99
CA ASN A 167 -25.50 15.46 -7.92
C ASN A 167 -26.27 15.54 -9.25
N GLY A 168 -27.42 16.17 -9.25
CA GLY A 168 -28.20 16.31 -10.47
C GLY A 168 -29.43 17.20 -10.26
N ASP A 169 -29.93 17.70 -11.37
CA ASP A 169 -31.10 18.61 -11.38
C ASP A 169 -32.46 17.88 -11.33
N ASP A 170 -32.45 16.55 -11.29
CA ASP A 170 -33.62 15.71 -11.43
C ASP A 170 -34.60 15.84 -10.27
N ASN A 171 -34.16 16.27 -9.10
CA ASN A 171 -35.00 16.53 -7.95
C ASN A 171 -34.54 17.71 -7.10
N ASN A 172 -35.37 18.12 -6.14
CA ASN A 172 -35.15 19.31 -5.32
C ASN A 172 -33.92 19.16 -4.42
N ILE A 173 -33.60 17.94 -3.97
CA ILE A 173 -32.40 17.65 -3.14
C ILE A 173 -31.16 17.76 -4.02
N GLY A 174 -31.14 17.14 -5.17
CA GLY A 174 -30.01 17.22 -6.11
C GLY A 174 -29.66 18.67 -6.47
N ARG A 175 -30.67 19.50 -6.77
CA ARG A 175 -30.43 20.94 -6.99
C ARG A 175 -29.85 21.68 -5.79
N SER A 176 -30.20 21.28 -4.56
CA SER A 176 -29.62 21.90 -3.37
C SER A 176 -28.18 21.51 -3.12
N SER A 177 -27.75 20.34 -3.61
CA SER A 177 -26.41 19.79 -3.39
C SER A 177 -25.33 20.59 -4.09
N ILE A 178 -25.63 21.21 -5.24
CA ILE A 178 -24.71 22.00 -6.06
C ILE A 178 -24.10 23.19 -5.28
N THR A 179 -24.78 23.64 -4.21
CA THR A 179 -24.37 24.82 -3.44
C THR A 179 -23.04 24.66 -2.72
N ASN A 180 -22.69 23.42 -2.31
CA ASN A 180 -21.51 23.15 -1.48
C ASN A 180 -20.46 22.24 -2.15
N ILE A 181 -20.70 21.83 -3.40
CA ILE A 181 -19.79 20.98 -4.16
C ILE A 181 -19.25 21.79 -5.31
N THR A 182 -17.95 21.88 -5.40
CA THR A 182 -17.25 22.66 -6.42
C THR A 182 -16.35 21.77 -7.27
N GLU A 183 -16.26 22.10 -8.54
CA GLU A 183 -15.21 21.60 -9.42
C GLU A 183 -13.91 22.37 -9.16
N ALA A 184 -12.76 21.76 -9.44
CA ALA A 184 -11.49 22.48 -9.36
C ALA A 184 -11.21 23.20 -10.68
N PHE A 185 -11.11 24.52 -10.65
CA PHE A 185 -10.63 25.32 -11.78
C PHE A 185 -9.11 25.36 -11.77
N ILE A 186 -8.46 24.56 -12.64
CA ILE A 186 -7.03 24.28 -12.59
C ILE A 186 -6.23 25.38 -13.27
N GLU A 187 -6.60 25.77 -14.51
CA GLU A 187 -5.80 26.69 -15.33
C GLU A 187 -6.67 27.48 -16.31
N THR A 188 -6.14 28.63 -16.72
CA THR A 188 -6.71 29.44 -17.81
C THR A 188 -5.67 29.60 -18.91
N PHE A 189 -6.05 29.23 -20.13
CA PHE A 189 -5.20 29.39 -21.30
C PHE A 189 -5.70 30.53 -22.17
N LYS A 190 -4.82 31.46 -22.50
CA LYS A 190 -5.08 32.45 -23.51
C LYS A 190 -4.73 31.83 -24.87
N PRO A 191 -5.62 31.88 -25.87
CA PRO A 191 -5.31 31.43 -27.22
C PRO A 191 -4.11 32.20 -27.80
N VAL A 192 -3.26 31.49 -28.52
CA VAL A 192 -2.19 32.11 -29.34
C VAL A 192 -2.69 32.36 -30.79
N ALA A 193 -3.64 31.51 -31.25
CA ALA A 193 -4.33 31.66 -32.52
C ALA A 193 -5.77 31.13 -32.42
N ARG A 194 -6.66 31.55 -33.27
CA ARG A 194 -8.06 31.14 -33.30
C ARG A 194 -8.61 31.16 -34.72
N SER A 195 -9.23 30.07 -35.12
CA SER A 195 -10.05 29.92 -36.32
C SER A 195 -11.53 29.81 -35.94
N GLU A 196 -12.43 29.74 -36.91
CA GLU A 196 -13.87 29.61 -36.68
C GLU A 196 -14.22 28.33 -35.89
N ASP A 197 -13.51 27.24 -36.15
CA ASP A 197 -13.78 25.89 -35.63
C ASP A 197 -12.73 25.38 -34.64
N SER A 198 -11.64 26.12 -34.42
CA SER A 198 -10.50 25.65 -33.63
C SER A 198 -9.74 26.75 -32.91
N ILE A 199 -9.04 26.34 -31.85
CA ILE A 199 -8.29 27.22 -30.96
C ILE A 199 -6.92 26.59 -30.72
N LEU A 200 -5.85 27.41 -30.78
CA LEU A 200 -4.51 26.96 -30.42
C LEU A 200 -4.07 27.59 -29.10
N ILE A 201 -3.60 26.79 -28.14
CA ILE A 201 -3.10 27.23 -26.84
C ILE A 201 -1.70 26.72 -26.59
N SER A 202 -0.83 27.56 -25.98
CA SER A 202 0.48 27.09 -25.51
C SER A 202 0.34 26.32 -24.21
N VAL A 203 0.93 25.11 -24.14
CA VAL A 203 0.82 24.20 -22.98
C VAL A 203 2.13 24.00 -22.22
N ASN A 204 3.26 24.57 -22.68
CA ASN A 204 4.57 24.38 -22.05
C ASN A 204 4.60 24.64 -20.55
N LYS A 205 4.23 25.86 -20.15
CA LYS A 205 4.25 26.28 -18.75
C LYS A 205 3.33 25.43 -17.86
N PHE A 206 2.22 24.99 -18.44
CA PHE A 206 1.27 24.16 -17.74
C PHE A 206 1.84 22.76 -17.52
N MET A 207 2.33 22.11 -18.57
CA MET A 207 2.89 20.75 -18.49
C MET A 207 4.14 20.69 -17.59
N MET A 208 4.94 21.75 -17.58
CA MET A 208 6.12 21.89 -16.72
C MET A 208 5.81 22.42 -15.31
N SER A 209 4.55 22.40 -14.89
CA SER A 209 4.11 22.84 -13.56
C SER A 209 3.42 21.70 -12.79
N GLU A 210 3.35 21.83 -11.47
CA GLU A 210 2.62 20.89 -10.61
C GLU A 210 1.13 21.26 -10.44
N LYS A 211 0.53 21.99 -11.39
CA LYS A 211 -0.87 22.43 -11.28
C LYS A 211 -1.88 21.29 -11.44
N ILE A 212 -1.59 20.35 -12.32
CA ILE A 212 -2.46 19.21 -12.56
C ILE A 212 -2.14 18.04 -11.61
N GLU A 213 -0.87 17.91 -11.22
CA GLU A 213 -0.41 16.89 -10.28
C GLU A 213 0.66 17.47 -9.35
N ALA A 214 0.43 17.35 -8.05
CA ALA A 214 1.31 17.90 -7.02
C ALA A 214 2.43 16.91 -6.66
N ILE A 215 3.37 16.70 -7.57
CA ILE A 215 4.46 15.71 -7.48
C ILE A 215 5.31 15.89 -6.21
N SER A 216 5.68 17.12 -5.87
CA SER A 216 6.54 17.41 -4.71
C SER A 216 5.78 17.51 -3.38
N TYR A 217 4.45 17.44 -3.41
CA TYR A 217 3.65 17.62 -2.22
C TYR A 217 3.71 16.40 -1.30
N VAL A 218 4.05 16.64 -0.05
CA VAL A 218 4.04 15.65 1.02
C VAL A 218 3.16 16.19 2.15
N PRO A 219 2.07 15.50 2.50
CA PRO A 219 1.28 15.86 3.69
C PRO A 219 2.14 15.98 4.93
N GLU A 220 1.79 16.90 5.83
CA GLU A 220 2.61 17.25 7.01
C GLU A 220 2.83 16.03 7.93
N GLU A 221 1.82 15.20 8.10
CA GLU A 221 1.84 13.98 8.90
C GLU A 221 2.83 12.92 8.39
N TYR A 222 3.20 12.97 7.11
CA TYR A 222 4.14 12.02 6.51
C TYR A 222 5.57 12.54 6.40
N ARG A 223 5.80 13.85 6.61
CA ARG A 223 7.13 14.47 6.44
C ARG A 223 8.19 13.92 7.37
N GLU A 224 7.81 13.46 8.56
CA GLU A 224 8.75 12.83 9.51
C GLU A 224 9.21 11.44 9.10
N TYR A 225 8.45 10.75 8.22
CA TYR A 225 8.76 9.40 7.73
C TYR A 225 9.56 9.42 6.43
N ILE A 226 9.75 10.58 5.82
CA ILE A 226 10.41 10.74 4.53
C ILE A 226 11.80 11.31 4.75
N SER A 227 12.83 10.53 4.34
CA SER A 227 14.22 10.95 4.47
C SER A 227 14.57 12.04 3.45
N VAL A 228 13.98 12.00 2.25
CA VAL A 228 14.31 12.88 1.11
C VAL A 228 13.14 13.78 0.75
N ASN A 229 13.29 15.08 0.97
CA ASN A 229 12.32 16.11 0.62
C ASN A 229 12.78 16.91 -0.60
N TYR A 230 11.87 17.16 -1.56
CA TYR A 230 12.19 17.80 -2.84
C TYR A 230 12.65 19.26 -2.73
N GLY A 231 12.07 20.03 -1.83
CA GLY A 231 12.29 21.46 -1.74
C GLY A 231 11.35 22.24 -2.66
N ARG A 232 11.89 23.19 -3.45
CA ARG A 232 11.09 24.04 -4.35
C ARG A 232 11.27 23.64 -5.81
N PRO A 233 10.19 23.60 -6.62
CA PRO A 233 10.31 23.43 -8.06
C PRO A 233 11.22 24.52 -8.68
N ASN A 234 12.07 24.12 -9.61
CA ASN A 234 12.94 25.03 -10.37
C ASN A 234 12.57 24.98 -11.86
N PRO A 235 11.85 26.01 -12.40
CA PRO A 235 11.41 26.03 -13.79
C PRO A 235 12.57 26.02 -14.81
N LYS A 236 13.77 26.45 -14.42
CA LYS A 236 14.96 26.42 -15.29
C LYS A 236 15.56 25.01 -15.44
N LYS A 237 15.18 24.08 -14.57
CA LYS A 237 15.63 22.69 -14.56
C LYS A 237 14.48 21.72 -14.88
N THR A 238 13.32 22.24 -15.23
CA THR A 238 12.14 21.47 -15.61
C THR A 238 11.95 21.59 -17.12
N PHE A 239 11.77 20.46 -17.80
CA PHE A 239 11.63 20.42 -19.25
C PHE A 239 10.82 19.21 -19.72
N ILE A 240 10.20 19.34 -20.89
CA ILE A 240 9.51 18.25 -21.57
C ILE A 240 10.55 17.41 -22.29
N ASN A 241 10.58 16.10 -22.00
CA ASN A 241 11.51 15.16 -22.64
C ASN A 241 10.95 14.71 -24.00
N LYS A 242 9.69 14.28 -23.99
CA LYS A 242 9.06 13.67 -25.16
C LYS A 242 7.53 13.72 -25.05
N VAL A 243 6.88 13.74 -26.21
CA VAL A 243 5.44 13.56 -26.34
C VAL A 243 5.19 12.25 -27.09
N PHE A 244 4.39 11.37 -26.51
CA PHE A 244 3.87 10.16 -27.11
C PHE A 244 2.41 10.40 -27.43
N ASN A 245 1.98 10.07 -28.62
CA ASN A 245 0.61 10.38 -29.03
C ASN A 245 0.07 9.28 -29.95
N ASN A 246 -1.09 8.76 -29.59
CA ASN A 246 -1.82 7.79 -30.40
C ASN A 246 -3.32 8.11 -30.41
N GLN A 247 -4.15 7.24 -30.98
CA GLN A 247 -5.58 7.54 -31.14
C GLN A 247 -6.36 7.53 -29.81
N THR A 248 -5.87 6.85 -28.79
CA THR A 248 -6.56 6.65 -27.49
C THR A 248 -6.04 7.56 -26.40
N ASN A 249 -4.77 7.93 -26.46
CA ASN A 249 -4.11 8.73 -25.43
C ASN A 249 -3.03 9.68 -25.98
N THR A 250 -2.70 10.67 -25.17
CA THR A 250 -1.57 11.57 -25.31
C THR A 250 -0.77 11.56 -24.03
N ALA A 251 0.52 11.22 -24.08
CA ALA A 251 1.40 11.22 -22.93
C ALA A 251 2.53 12.23 -23.09
N VAL A 252 2.71 13.08 -22.09
CA VAL A 252 3.77 14.11 -22.05
C VAL A 252 4.73 13.77 -20.94
N GLU A 253 5.95 13.38 -21.28
CA GLU A 253 7.00 13.09 -20.32
C GLU A 253 7.75 14.35 -19.93
N VAL A 254 7.81 14.63 -18.63
CA VAL A 254 8.41 15.83 -18.06
C VAL A 254 9.40 15.44 -16.98
N THR A 255 10.60 16.01 -17.04
CA THR A 255 11.54 15.98 -15.91
C THR A 255 11.36 17.25 -15.10
N PHE A 256 10.92 17.10 -13.86
CA PHE A 256 10.79 18.16 -12.86
C PHE A 256 12.08 18.29 -12.06
N GLY A 257 12.66 19.49 -12.07
CA GLY A 257 13.84 19.81 -11.26
C GLY A 257 13.47 20.51 -9.97
N TYR A 258 14.12 20.14 -8.87
CA TYR A 258 13.88 20.70 -7.53
C TYR A 258 15.16 21.18 -6.90
N GLU A 259 15.05 22.20 -6.05
CA GLU A 259 16.13 22.69 -5.22
C GLU A 259 15.72 22.77 -3.75
N ASN A 260 16.46 22.04 -2.90
CA ASN A 260 16.32 22.09 -1.47
C ASN A 260 17.59 22.69 -0.85
N LYS A 261 17.51 23.94 -0.39
CA LYS A 261 18.67 24.62 0.22
C LYS A 261 19.07 24.06 1.57
N MET A 262 18.15 23.34 2.25
CA MET A 262 18.37 22.81 3.60
C MET A 262 17.76 21.40 3.71
N PRO A 263 18.38 20.39 3.04
CA PRO A 263 17.92 19.02 3.19
C PRO A 263 18.12 18.53 4.64
N SER A 264 17.35 17.51 5.04
CA SER A 264 17.53 16.87 6.34
C SER A 264 18.88 16.15 6.43
N SER A 265 19.40 15.92 7.63
CA SER A 265 20.59 15.09 7.82
C SER A 265 20.42 13.69 7.25
N ASP A 266 19.22 13.15 7.37
CA ASP A 266 18.88 11.80 6.93
C ASP A 266 18.92 11.66 5.40
N ALA A 267 18.61 12.74 4.66
CA ALA A 267 18.71 12.76 3.21
C ALA A 267 20.14 12.50 2.69
N TYR A 268 21.16 12.93 3.44
CA TYR A 268 22.57 12.67 3.10
C TYR A 268 22.99 11.23 3.37
N SER A 269 22.22 10.47 4.15
CA SER A 269 22.48 9.06 4.42
C SER A 269 21.88 8.13 3.36
N VAL A 270 21.01 8.62 2.47
CA VAL A 270 20.41 7.85 1.40
C VAL A 270 21.41 7.69 0.26
N SER A 271 21.99 6.51 0.14
CA SER A 271 23.08 6.23 -0.81
C SER A 271 22.66 6.36 -2.29
N ALA A 272 21.39 6.23 -2.60
CA ALA A 272 20.83 6.41 -3.94
C ALA A 272 20.68 7.89 -4.35
N VAL A 273 20.87 8.83 -3.44
CA VAL A 273 20.78 10.28 -3.70
C VAL A 273 22.17 10.89 -3.70
N THR A 274 22.62 11.36 -4.86
CA THR A 274 23.96 11.92 -5.03
C THR A 274 24.13 13.24 -4.27
N ASP A 275 23.15 14.15 -4.40
CA ASP A 275 23.13 15.42 -3.66
C ASP A 275 21.68 15.81 -3.35
N PRO A 276 21.26 15.72 -2.09
CA PRO A 276 19.87 15.99 -1.71
C PRO A 276 19.44 17.46 -1.87
N ARG A 277 20.34 18.36 -2.26
CA ARG A 277 20.00 19.74 -2.58
C ARG A 277 19.40 19.89 -3.99
N TYR A 278 19.68 18.93 -4.88
CA TYR A 278 19.29 18.98 -6.29
C TYR A 278 18.67 17.64 -6.69
N LEU A 279 17.36 17.63 -6.75
CA LEU A 279 16.60 16.42 -7.04
C LEU A 279 15.85 16.57 -8.36
N SER A 280 15.57 15.45 -8.98
CA SER A 280 14.68 15.41 -10.15
C SER A 280 13.71 14.24 -10.06
N VAL A 281 12.54 14.44 -10.65
CA VAL A 281 11.52 13.41 -10.87
C VAL A 281 11.15 13.46 -12.34
N THR A 282 11.14 12.32 -12.99
CA THR A 282 10.55 12.20 -14.33
C THR A 282 9.19 11.55 -14.21
N ALA A 283 8.17 12.23 -14.71
CA ALA A 283 6.80 11.74 -14.73
C ALA A 283 6.16 11.94 -16.10
N ARG A 284 5.20 11.09 -16.44
CA ARG A 284 4.34 11.25 -17.62
C ARG A 284 2.98 11.76 -17.22
N HIS A 285 2.53 12.84 -17.85
CA HIS A 285 1.12 13.26 -17.84
C HIS A 285 0.40 12.51 -18.94
N ILE A 286 -0.61 11.72 -18.59
CA ILE A 286 -1.31 10.84 -19.55
C ILE A 286 -2.76 11.31 -19.63
N PHE A 287 -3.17 11.73 -20.83
CA PHE A 287 -4.51 12.19 -21.17
C PHE A 287 -5.18 11.13 -22.03
N ILE A 288 -6.32 10.63 -21.61
CA ILE A 288 -6.97 9.47 -22.22
C ILE A 288 -8.37 9.85 -22.65
N ARG A 289 -8.75 9.46 -23.83
CA ARG A 289 -10.13 9.52 -24.28
C ARG A 289 -11.03 8.74 -23.32
N MET A 290 -12.19 9.33 -22.97
CA MET A 290 -13.17 8.59 -22.19
C MET A 290 -13.49 7.24 -22.88
N PRO A 291 -13.45 6.12 -22.13
CA PRO A 291 -13.86 4.84 -22.65
C PRO A 291 -15.28 4.88 -23.23
N ASP A 292 -15.54 4.12 -24.29
CA ASP A 292 -16.84 4.01 -24.92
C ASP A 292 -17.89 3.46 -23.95
N GLU A 293 -19.17 3.72 -24.23
CA GLU A 293 -20.29 3.12 -23.50
C GLU A 293 -20.27 1.59 -23.59
N GLY A 294 -20.87 0.90 -22.62
CA GLY A 294 -21.01 -0.56 -22.60
C GLY A 294 -20.23 -1.27 -21.50
N TYR A 295 -19.49 -0.53 -20.67
CA TYR A 295 -18.98 -1.09 -19.41
C TYR A 295 -20.13 -1.32 -18.42
N GLU A 296 -20.14 -2.48 -17.75
CA GLU A 296 -21.12 -2.84 -16.71
C GLU A 296 -20.52 -2.59 -15.32
N PRO A 297 -20.80 -1.44 -14.66
CA PRO A 297 -20.35 -1.17 -13.29
C PRO A 297 -20.92 -2.19 -12.31
N ARG A 298 -20.16 -2.55 -11.29
CA ARG A 298 -20.58 -3.50 -10.25
C ARG A 298 -20.56 -2.83 -8.88
N VAL A 299 -21.70 -2.87 -8.18
CA VAL A 299 -21.79 -2.33 -6.82
C VAL A 299 -21.07 -3.25 -5.86
N ASN A 300 -20.26 -2.67 -4.97
CA ASN A 300 -19.50 -3.35 -3.95
C ASN A 300 -20.38 -4.00 -2.87
N ASP A 301 -19.83 -5.00 -2.22
CA ASP A 301 -20.36 -5.57 -0.98
C ASP A 301 -19.21 -5.77 0.02
N HIS A 302 -19.46 -5.49 1.31
CA HIS A 302 -18.45 -5.55 2.37
C HIS A 302 -17.92 -6.98 2.65
N ARG A 303 -18.58 -8.00 2.10
CA ARG A 303 -18.17 -9.41 2.21
C ARG A 303 -17.17 -9.81 1.13
N VAL A 304 -16.98 -8.96 0.09
CA VAL A 304 -16.06 -9.23 -1.01
C VAL A 304 -15.03 -8.10 -1.10
N GLY A 305 -13.77 -8.45 -1.11
CA GLY A 305 -12.65 -7.50 -1.02
C GLY A 305 -12.21 -6.93 -2.35
N TYR A 306 -12.88 -5.92 -2.85
CA TYR A 306 -12.44 -5.16 -4.01
C TYR A 306 -11.94 -3.75 -3.64
N PHE A 307 -11.00 -3.22 -4.41
CA PHE A 307 -10.81 -1.77 -4.48
C PHE A 307 -12.04 -1.14 -5.08
N VAL A 308 -12.37 0.06 -4.63
CA VAL A 308 -13.63 0.70 -4.98
C VAL A 308 -13.49 2.19 -5.23
N ASN A 309 -14.27 2.69 -6.17
CA ASN A 309 -14.56 4.10 -6.31
C ASN A 309 -15.81 4.41 -5.52
N LYS A 310 -15.69 5.28 -4.52
CA LYS A 310 -16.79 5.65 -3.61
C LYS A 310 -17.46 6.94 -4.07
N SER A 311 -18.78 6.96 -4.02
CA SER A 311 -19.57 8.14 -4.27
C SER A 311 -20.71 8.24 -3.27
N THR A 312 -21.14 9.47 -2.98
CA THR A 312 -22.35 9.74 -2.18
C THR A 312 -23.43 10.26 -3.10
N ASP A 313 -24.56 9.59 -3.14
CA ASP A 313 -25.73 10.01 -3.93
C ASP A 313 -26.50 11.09 -3.17
N LEU A 314 -26.30 12.34 -3.55
CA LEU A 314 -26.96 13.50 -2.95
C LEU A 314 -28.36 13.75 -3.53
N THR A 315 -28.81 12.91 -4.44
CA THR A 315 -30.20 12.93 -4.94
C THR A 315 -31.11 11.97 -4.16
N SER A 316 -30.53 11.12 -3.32
CA SER A 316 -31.22 10.08 -2.54
C SER A 316 -31.76 10.60 -1.21
N TYR A 317 -32.91 10.06 -0.77
CA TYR A 317 -33.49 10.27 0.56
C TYR A 317 -33.09 9.20 1.57
N GLU A 318 -32.21 8.27 1.19
CA GLU A 318 -31.79 7.20 2.09
C GLU A 318 -30.87 7.73 3.21
N ASN A 319 -30.90 7.08 4.38
CA ASN A 319 -30.04 7.45 5.51
C ASN A 319 -28.54 7.18 5.23
N PHE A 320 -28.25 6.24 4.32
CA PHE A 320 -26.90 5.86 3.92
C PHE A 320 -26.78 5.90 2.39
N PRO A 321 -26.71 7.12 1.79
CA PRO A 321 -26.70 7.28 0.34
C PRO A 321 -25.33 6.97 -0.29
N ASN A 322 -24.40 6.42 0.49
CA ASN A 322 -23.07 6.06 0.00
C ASN A 322 -23.16 4.77 -0.80
N PHE A 323 -22.59 4.77 -1.97
CA PHE A 323 -22.36 3.56 -2.73
C PHE A 323 -20.94 3.50 -3.25
N ALA A 324 -20.48 2.32 -3.57
CA ALA A 324 -19.15 2.09 -4.09
C ALA A 324 -19.22 1.15 -5.29
N LEU A 325 -18.49 1.46 -6.32
CA LEU A 325 -18.33 0.61 -7.49
C LEU A 325 -16.98 -0.11 -7.39
N ILE A 326 -16.97 -1.43 -7.57
CA ILE A 326 -15.73 -2.20 -7.57
C ILE A 326 -14.88 -1.82 -8.78
N ASN A 327 -13.57 -1.86 -8.58
CA ASN A 327 -12.62 -1.69 -9.66
C ASN A 327 -12.44 -3.02 -10.38
N LYS A 328 -12.69 -3.07 -11.69
CA LYS A 328 -12.52 -4.29 -12.49
C LYS A 328 -12.29 -3.96 -13.96
N TRP A 329 -11.68 -4.89 -14.67
CA TRP A 329 -11.53 -4.82 -16.12
C TRP A 329 -12.86 -5.00 -16.84
N ARG A 330 -12.96 -4.44 -18.05
CA ARG A 330 -14.03 -4.73 -19.01
C ARG A 330 -13.75 -6.09 -19.65
N LEU A 331 -14.59 -7.08 -19.42
CA LEU A 331 -14.57 -8.34 -20.10
C LEU A 331 -15.93 -8.62 -20.75
N ILE A 332 -15.97 -8.82 -22.05
CA ILE A 332 -17.16 -9.09 -22.82
C ILE A 332 -16.96 -10.43 -23.51
N LYS A 333 -17.90 -11.37 -23.32
CA LYS A 333 -17.84 -12.69 -23.97
C LYS A 333 -17.90 -12.56 -25.49
N LYS A 334 -17.03 -13.26 -26.19
CA LYS A 334 -17.05 -13.39 -27.64
C LYS A 334 -18.31 -14.13 -28.12
N ASP A 335 -18.74 -15.15 -27.36
CA ASP A 335 -20.05 -15.80 -27.51
C ASP A 335 -20.85 -15.57 -26.22
N PRO A 336 -21.82 -14.64 -26.24
CA PRO A 336 -22.60 -14.32 -25.03
C PRO A 336 -23.48 -15.48 -24.53
N ASN A 337 -23.78 -16.47 -25.41
CA ASN A 337 -24.63 -17.61 -25.07
C ASN A 337 -23.84 -18.83 -24.56
N ALA A 338 -22.53 -18.85 -24.73
CA ALA A 338 -21.71 -19.94 -24.22
C ALA A 338 -21.57 -19.84 -22.71
N GLU A 339 -21.64 -20.99 -22.02
CA GLU A 339 -21.34 -21.06 -20.58
C GLU A 339 -19.90 -20.59 -20.32
N LEU A 340 -18.95 -21.05 -21.12
CA LEU A 340 -17.54 -20.68 -21.09
C LEU A 340 -17.10 -20.12 -22.45
N SER A 341 -16.67 -18.87 -22.50
CA SER A 341 -16.28 -18.18 -23.73
C SER A 341 -14.93 -17.45 -23.53
N GLU A 342 -14.15 -17.31 -24.58
CA GLU A 342 -13.09 -16.30 -24.62
C GLU A 342 -13.71 -14.90 -24.53
N PRO A 343 -13.00 -13.92 -23.94
CA PRO A 343 -13.39 -12.51 -24.08
C PRO A 343 -13.10 -12.02 -25.51
N ILE A 344 -13.78 -10.94 -25.92
CA ILE A 344 -13.45 -10.24 -27.17
C ILE A 344 -12.01 -9.74 -27.11
N GLU A 345 -11.65 -9.12 -25.99
CA GLU A 345 -10.31 -8.62 -25.68
C GLU A 345 -9.87 -9.21 -24.34
N PRO A 346 -8.82 -10.03 -24.29
CA PRO A 346 -8.26 -10.52 -23.04
C PRO A 346 -7.45 -9.44 -22.33
N ILE A 347 -7.31 -9.56 -21.02
CA ILE A 347 -6.35 -8.79 -20.24
C ILE A 347 -4.95 -9.30 -20.61
N VAL A 348 -4.10 -8.44 -21.15
CA VAL A 348 -2.75 -8.82 -21.56
C VAL A 348 -1.72 -8.20 -20.65
N TYR A 349 -0.87 -9.04 -20.05
CA TYR A 349 0.33 -8.60 -19.33
C TYR A 349 1.59 -8.94 -20.11
N TRP A 350 2.49 -7.97 -20.22
CA TRP A 350 3.79 -8.15 -20.83
C TRP A 350 4.84 -8.34 -19.74
N VAL A 351 5.54 -9.46 -19.80
CA VAL A 351 6.72 -9.70 -18.97
C VAL A 351 7.88 -8.90 -19.55
N GLU A 352 8.38 -7.93 -18.79
CA GLU A 352 9.44 -7.02 -19.23
C GLU A 352 10.71 -7.81 -19.63
N ASN A 353 11.39 -7.37 -20.67
CA ASN A 353 12.57 -8.05 -21.20
C ASN A 353 13.81 -7.94 -20.26
N SER A 354 13.74 -7.18 -19.18
CA SER A 354 14.72 -7.13 -18.09
C SER A 354 14.53 -8.26 -17.06
N THR A 355 13.45 -9.04 -17.15
CA THR A 355 13.18 -10.15 -16.24
C THR A 355 14.25 -11.24 -16.36
N PRO A 356 14.86 -11.72 -15.25
CA PRO A 356 15.81 -12.83 -15.29
C PRO A 356 15.21 -14.09 -15.95
N GLU A 357 15.90 -14.65 -16.92
CA GLU A 357 15.38 -15.75 -17.76
C GLU A 357 14.91 -16.97 -16.93
N GLU A 358 15.60 -17.27 -15.82
CA GLU A 358 15.25 -18.41 -14.95
C GLU A 358 13.84 -18.30 -14.35
N ILE A 359 13.38 -17.09 -14.02
CA ILE A 359 12.10 -16.88 -13.32
C ILE A 359 10.94 -16.52 -14.26
N ILE A 360 11.18 -16.31 -15.55
CA ILE A 360 10.12 -16.03 -16.53
C ILE A 360 8.97 -17.04 -16.45
N PRO A 361 9.22 -18.36 -16.37
CA PRO A 361 8.13 -19.34 -16.26
C PRO A 361 7.25 -19.14 -15.02
N ALA A 362 7.84 -18.74 -13.89
CA ALA A 362 7.10 -18.48 -12.65
C ALA A 362 6.26 -17.20 -12.77
N VAL A 363 6.79 -16.16 -13.42
CA VAL A 363 6.05 -14.92 -13.69
C VAL A 363 4.87 -15.18 -14.62
N VAL A 364 5.08 -15.92 -15.70
CA VAL A 364 4.00 -16.31 -16.63
C VAL A 364 2.92 -17.10 -15.91
N ALA A 365 3.30 -18.08 -15.09
CA ALA A 365 2.36 -18.86 -14.30
C ALA A 365 1.57 -17.98 -13.31
N GLY A 366 2.22 -17.02 -12.63
CA GLY A 366 1.55 -16.07 -11.74
C GLY A 366 0.53 -15.17 -12.44
N ILE A 367 0.69 -14.91 -13.74
CA ILE A 367 -0.30 -14.19 -14.54
C ILE A 367 -1.41 -15.15 -14.99
N GLU A 368 -1.08 -16.23 -15.66
CA GLU A 368 -2.04 -17.06 -16.39
C GLU A 368 -2.88 -17.97 -15.48
N ASN A 369 -2.40 -18.30 -14.27
CA ASN A 369 -3.15 -19.12 -13.32
C ASN A 369 -4.44 -18.43 -12.81
N TRP A 370 -4.58 -17.13 -12.99
CA TRP A 370 -5.85 -16.44 -12.75
C TRP A 370 -6.98 -16.91 -13.68
N ASN A 371 -6.66 -17.52 -14.83
CA ASN A 371 -7.68 -18.13 -15.70
C ASN A 371 -8.53 -19.19 -14.97
N ILE A 372 -7.95 -19.88 -13.97
CA ILE A 372 -8.67 -20.84 -13.12
C ILE A 372 -9.86 -20.13 -12.41
N ALA A 373 -9.65 -18.91 -11.92
CA ALA A 373 -10.70 -18.12 -11.29
C ALA A 373 -11.67 -17.50 -12.32
N PHE A 374 -11.17 -17.10 -13.49
CA PHE A 374 -12.01 -16.55 -14.55
C PHE A 374 -12.95 -17.60 -15.18
N GLU A 375 -12.59 -18.88 -15.20
CA GLU A 375 -13.47 -19.96 -15.64
C GLU A 375 -14.74 -20.05 -14.78
N GLU A 376 -14.64 -19.79 -13.48
CA GLU A 376 -15.80 -19.69 -12.59
C GLU A 376 -16.73 -18.49 -12.92
N ALA A 377 -16.20 -17.44 -13.54
CA ALA A 377 -16.95 -16.29 -14.04
C ALA A 377 -17.47 -16.49 -15.48
N GLY A 378 -17.17 -17.64 -16.10
CA GLY A 378 -17.58 -18.01 -17.46
C GLY A 378 -16.66 -17.53 -18.57
N PHE A 379 -15.38 -17.23 -18.25
CA PHE A 379 -14.37 -16.85 -19.23
C PHE A 379 -13.21 -17.83 -19.26
N LYS A 380 -12.78 -18.25 -20.43
CA LYS A 380 -11.52 -18.96 -20.67
C LYS A 380 -10.53 -18.02 -21.37
N ASN A 381 -9.24 -18.17 -21.09
CA ASN A 381 -8.19 -17.31 -21.65
C ASN A 381 -8.48 -15.80 -21.41
N ALA A 382 -9.03 -15.46 -20.23
CA ALA A 382 -9.37 -14.10 -19.89
C ALA A 382 -8.14 -13.22 -19.69
N ILE A 383 -7.05 -13.81 -19.19
CA ILE A 383 -5.77 -13.15 -18.97
C ILE A 383 -4.66 -13.92 -19.66
N VAL A 384 -3.72 -13.20 -20.28
CA VAL A 384 -2.67 -13.76 -21.13
C VAL A 384 -1.34 -13.08 -20.82
N ALA A 385 -0.30 -13.87 -20.63
CA ALA A 385 1.07 -13.39 -20.51
C ALA A 385 1.74 -13.34 -21.89
N LYS A 386 2.46 -12.26 -22.17
CA LYS A 386 3.35 -12.11 -23.33
C LYS A 386 4.72 -11.65 -22.87
N ILE A 387 5.75 -12.04 -23.59
CA ILE A 387 7.12 -11.59 -23.28
C ILE A 387 7.45 -10.40 -24.17
N GLN A 388 7.92 -9.31 -23.55
CA GLN A 388 8.33 -8.11 -24.28
C GLN A 388 9.51 -8.45 -25.22
N PRO A 389 9.41 -8.12 -26.52
CA PRO A 389 10.53 -8.27 -27.44
C PRO A 389 11.76 -7.46 -26.98
N LYS A 390 12.95 -8.00 -27.24
CA LYS A 390 14.20 -7.29 -26.90
C LYS A 390 14.38 -5.97 -27.66
N ASP A 391 13.75 -5.86 -28.82
CA ASP A 391 13.74 -4.68 -29.72
C ASP A 391 12.43 -3.89 -29.65
N ALA A 392 11.64 -4.03 -28.59
CA ALA A 392 10.40 -3.30 -28.40
C ALA A 392 10.65 -1.78 -28.46
N SER A 393 9.84 -1.07 -29.23
CA SER A 393 9.90 0.39 -29.37
C SER A 393 9.15 1.14 -28.28
N TRP A 394 8.48 0.42 -27.37
CA TRP A 394 7.71 0.92 -26.24
C TRP A 394 8.35 0.52 -24.91
N ASP A 395 8.12 1.29 -23.88
CA ASP A 395 8.61 1.04 -22.52
C ASP A 395 7.47 0.69 -21.55
N ALA A 396 7.85 0.26 -20.34
CA ALA A 396 6.92 -0.17 -19.30
C ALA A 396 5.98 0.93 -18.75
N ALA A 397 6.11 2.16 -19.19
CA ALA A 397 5.21 3.25 -18.84
C ALA A 397 4.35 3.70 -20.03
N ASP A 398 4.36 2.93 -21.10
CA ASP A 398 3.46 3.14 -22.22
C ASP A 398 2.07 2.62 -21.84
N TYR A 399 1.11 3.54 -21.79
CA TYR A 399 -0.26 3.27 -21.35
C TYR A 399 -0.95 2.10 -22.09
N ASP A 400 -0.58 1.83 -23.34
CA ASP A 400 -1.22 0.78 -24.14
C ASP A 400 -0.77 -0.65 -23.74
N TYR A 401 0.17 -0.77 -22.78
CA TYR A 401 0.71 -2.06 -22.34
C TYR A 401 0.67 -2.16 -20.82
N ASN A 402 0.05 -3.22 -20.29
CA ASN A 402 0.20 -3.55 -18.89
C ASN A 402 1.46 -4.39 -18.73
N VAL A 403 2.36 -4.02 -17.85
CA VAL A 403 3.68 -4.63 -17.76
C VAL A 403 3.97 -5.19 -16.37
N VAL A 404 4.49 -6.42 -16.33
CA VAL A 404 5.13 -6.95 -15.12
C VAL A 404 6.62 -6.65 -15.21
N ARG A 405 7.08 -5.68 -14.44
CA ARG A 405 8.44 -5.14 -14.46
C ARG A 405 9.21 -5.43 -13.19
N TRP A 406 10.52 -5.31 -13.27
CA TRP A 406 11.45 -5.50 -12.15
C TRP A 406 12.18 -4.22 -11.80
N SER A 407 12.34 -3.99 -10.51
CA SER A 407 13.08 -2.84 -9.98
C SER A 407 14.19 -3.31 -9.05
N SER A 408 15.40 -2.78 -9.28
CA SER A 408 16.62 -3.10 -8.49
C SER A 408 16.94 -1.98 -7.51
N GLU A 409 16.06 -1.67 -6.60
CA GLU A 409 16.31 -0.68 -5.57
C GLU A 409 17.26 -1.22 -4.50
N PRO A 410 18.29 -0.47 -4.06
CA PRO A 410 19.24 -0.91 -3.04
C PRO A 410 18.58 -1.25 -1.70
N ASP A 411 17.62 -0.43 -1.26
CA ASP A 411 16.95 -0.53 0.03
C ASP A 411 15.43 -0.68 -0.16
N ALA A 412 15.01 -1.68 -0.95
CA ALA A 412 13.60 -1.96 -1.17
C ALA A 412 12.89 -2.32 0.14
N SER A 413 11.84 -1.61 0.48
CA SER A 413 10.98 -1.89 1.64
C SER A 413 9.79 -2.79 1.30
N LEU A 414 9.43 -2.89 0.02
CA LEU A 414 8.38 -3.73 -0.52
C LEU A 414 8.98 -4.79 -1.44
N LEU A 415 8.28 -5.90 -1.61
CA LEU A 415 8.68 -7.00 -2.51
C LEU A 415 8.05 -6.88 -3.89
N GLY A 416 6.88 -6.26 -3.96
CA GLY A 416 6.13 -5.94 -5.16
C GLY A 416 5.01 -4.96 -4.87
N PHE A 417 4.36 -4.46 -5.89
CA PHE A 417 3.07 -3.77 -5.84
C PHE A 417 2.41 -3.78 -7.23
N GLY A 418 1.08 -3.90 -7.23
CA GLY A 418 0.25 -3.95 -8.45
C GLY A 418 -0.74 -2.79 -8.50
N PRO A 419 -0.34 -1.58 -8.94
CA PRO A 419 -1.23 -0.44 -9.04
C PRO A 419 -2.12 -0.54 -10.26
N SER A 420 -3.32 0.02 -10.17
CA SER A 420 -4.24 0.19 -11.30
C SER A 420 -4.75 1.62 -11.38
N VAL A 421 -5.01 2.07 -12.60
CA VAL A 421 -5.71 3.32 -12.88
C VAL A 421 -7.14 3.01 -13.27
N THR A 422 -8.10 3.70 -12.68
CA THR A 422 -9.51 3.46 -12.91
C THR A 422 -10.23 4.70 -13.40
N ASN A 423 -11.30 4.49 -14.15
CA ASN A 423 -12.26 5.53 -14.41
C ASN A 423 -13.04 5.81 -13.12
N PRO A 424 -12.90 6.99 -12.51
CA PRO A 424 -13.50 7.28 -11.21
C PRO A 424 -15.04 7.31 -11.24
N LEU A 425 -15.66 7.40 -12.43
CA LEU A 425 -17.11 7.41 -12.60
C LEU A 425 -17.70 5.99 -12.61
N THR A 426 -16.95 4.99 -13.05
CA THR A 426 -17.48 3.65 -13.34
C THR A 426 -16.81 2.53 -12.57
N GLY A 427 -15.57 2.73 -12.08
CA GLY A 427 -14.74 1.69 -11.53
C GLY A 427 -14.05 0.81 -12.59
N GLU A 428 -14.16 1.15 -13.88
CA GLU A 428 -13.45 0.44 -14.93
C GLU A 428 -11.95 0.61 -14.79
N ILE A 429 -11.20 -0.48 -14.69
CA ILE A 429 -9.73 -0.46 -14.76
C ILE A 429 -9.34 -0.22 -16.20
N ILE A 430 -8.50 0.78 -16.44
CA ILE A 430 -8.08 1.21 -17.77
C ILE A 430 -6.60 0.96 -18.04
N SER A 431 -5.79 0.83 -16.99
CA SER A 431 -4.38 0.46 -17.07
C SER A 431 -3.92 -0.11 -15.73
N ALA A 432 -3.02 -1.08 -15.74
CA ALA A 432 -2.44 -1.60 -14.52
C ALA A 432 -1.07 -2.24 -14.80
N ASP A 433 -0.12 -1.97 -13.92
CA ASP A 433 1.21 -2.55 -13.95
C ASP A 433 1.49 -3.36 -12.69
N VAL A 434 2.45 -4.25 -12.77
CA VAL A 434 3.04 -4.93 -11.62
C VAL A 434 4.52 -4.57 -11.55
N VAL A 435 4.95 -4.11 -10.39
CA VAL A 435 6.37 -3.79 -10.14
C VAL A 435 6.91 -4.74 -9.08
N ASN A 436 7.69 -5.72 -9.48
CA ASN A 436 8.38 -6.65 -8.60
C ASN A 436 9.78 -6.14 -8.26
N LYS A 437 10.26 -6.40 -7.06
CA LYS A 437 11.58 -6.00 -6.61
C LYS A 437 12.57 -7.17 -6.70
N LEU A 438 13.79 -6.90 -7.13
CA LEU A 438 14.85 -7.91 -7.18
C LEU A 438 15.13 -8.54 -5.80
N LEU A 439 14.76 -7.85 -4.72
CA LEU A 439 14.82 -8.38 -3.36
C LEU A 439 13.99 -9.67 -3.22
N ALA A 440 12.87 -9.81 -3.91
CA ALA A 440 12.06 -11.03 -3.91
C ALA A 440 12.83 -12.23 -4.47
N VAL A 441 13.55 -12.03 -5.58
CA VAL A 441 14.39 -13.08 -6.17
C VAL A 441 15.49 -13.52 -5.20
N LYS A 442 16.19 -12.55 -4.57
CA LYS A 442 17.21 -12.84 -3.54
C LYS A 442 16.63 -13.61 -2.36
N LEU A 443 15.39 -13.29 -1.97
CA LEU A 443 14.69 -13.99 -0.90
C LEU A 443 14.38 -15.45 -1.30
N GLY A 444 13.94 -15.67 -2.53
CA GLY A 444 13.68 -17.02 -3.06
C GLY A 444 14.93 -17.89 -3.10
N TYR A 445 16.08 -17.35 -3.54
CA TYR A 445 17.36 -18.06 -3.44
C TYR A 445 17.76 -18.40 -2.00
N ASN A 446 17.48 -17.50 -1.06
CA ASN A 446 17.70 -17.80 0.36
C ASN A 446 16.79 -18.94 0.85
N TYR A 447 15.57 -19.05 0.36
CA TYR A 447 14.67 -20.18 0.68
C TYR A 447 15.22 -21.49 0.15
N ARG A 448 15.71 -21.54 -1.10
CA ARG A 448 16.43 -22.73 -1.62
C ARG A 448 17.59 -23.14 -0.71
N LYS A 449 18.41 -22.19 -0.27
CA LYS A 449 19.57 -22.47 0.60
C LYS A 449 19.14 -22.97 1.98
N LEU A 450 18.12 -22.36 2.58
CA LEU A 450 17.70 -22.68 3.95
C LEU A 450 16.88 -23.97 4.05
N TYR A 451 16.07 -24.27 3.03
CA TYR A 451 15.10 -25.36 3.10
C TYR A 451 15.31 -26.48 2.07
N GLY A 452 16.22 -26.25 1.12
CA GLY A 452 16.45 -27.17 0.00
C GLY A 452 15.35 -27.04 -1.08
N TYR A 453 15.52 -27.78 -2.18
CA TYR A 453 14.54 -27.83 -3.27
C TYR A 453 14.72 -29.09 -4.11
N THR A 454 13.68 -29.42 -4.87
CA THR A 454 13.68 -30.40 -5.95
C THR A 454 13.11 -29.73 -7.19
N GLU A 455 13.24 -30.36 -8.37
CA GLU A 455 12.68 -29.83 -9.61
C GLU A 455 11.15 -29.62 -9.50
N ASP A 456 10.46 -30.54 -8.83
CA ASP A 456 9.01 -30.51 -8.64
C ASP A 456 8.53 -29.70 -7.42
N ASN A 457 9.45 -29.26 -6.56
CA ASN A 457 9.11 -28.52 -5.34
C ASN A 457 10.21 -27.50 -5.02
N ASP A 458 10.17 -26.38 -5.73
CA ASP A 458 11.17 -25.32 -5.66
C ASP A 458 10.61 -24.07 -5.00
N PRO A 459 11.07 -23.70 -3.80
CA PRO A 459 10.55 -22.53 -3.07
C PRO A 459 10.82 -21.20 -3.79
N LEU A 460 11.85 -21.07 -4.63
CA LEU A 460 12.06 -19.86 -5.43
C LEU A 460 10.96 -19.71 -6.48
N MET A 461 10.72 -20.76 -7.25
CA MET A 461 9.74 -20.71 -8.33
C MET A 461 8.32 -20.51 -7.79
N GLN A 462 7.95 -21.25 -6.73
CA GLN A 462 6.67 -21.08 -6.07
C GLN A 462 6.50 -19.68 -5.48
N TYR A 463 7.53 -19.14 -4.84
CA TYR A 463 7.50 -17.81 -4.27
C TYR A 463 7.33 -16.70 -5.32
N ILE A 464 8.04 -16.79 -6.46
CA ILE A 464 7.88 -15.82 -7.56
C ILE A 464 6.50 -15.94 -8.22
N THR A 465 6.01 -17.18 -8.40
CA THR A 465 4.64 -17.41 -8.90
C THR A 465 3.61 -16.81 -7.94
N ASN A 466 3.73 -17.08 -6.65
CA ASN A 466 2.84 -16.57 -5.61
C ASN A 466 2.84 -15.04 -5.55
N LEU A 467 4.03 -14.42 -5.52
CA LEU A 467 4.15 -12.95 -5.52
C LEU A 467 3.51 -12.35 -6.76
N THR A 468 3.80 -12.89 -7.95
CA THR A 468 3.22 -12.37 -9.21
C THR A 468 1.70 -12.58 -9.24
N LEU A 469 1.22 -13.72 -8.76
CA LEU A 469 -0.20 -14.03 -8.66
C LEU A 469 -0.90 -13.03 -7.71
N HIS A 470 -0.28 -12.71 -6.57
CA HIS A 470 -0.76 -11.72 -5.60
C HIS A 470 -0.85 -10.32 -6.23
N GLU A 471 0.24 -9.83 -6.83
CA GLU A 471 0.25 -8.48 -7.41
C GLU A 471 -0.69 -8.35 -8.60
N VAL A 472 -0.79 -9.39 -9.44
CA VAL A 472 -1.80 -9.44 -10.50
C VAL A 472 -3.21 -9.42 -9.91
N GLY A 473 -3.46 -10.10 -8.79
CA GLY A 473 -4.75 -10.03 -8.08
C GLY A 473 -5.17 -8.60 -7.72
N HIS A 474 -4.22 -7.76 -7.28
CA HIS A 474 -4.48 -6.34 -7.06
C HIS A 474 -4.89 -5.62 -8.34
N THR A 475 -4.25 -5.93 -9.44
CA THR A 475 -4.56 -5.33 -10.75
C THR A 475 -5.86 -5.88 -11.37
N LEU A 476 -6.42 -6.96 -10.82
CA LEU A 476 -7.77 -7.42 -11.11
C LEU A 476 -8.83 -6.79 -10.19
N GLY A 477 -8.43 -5.87 -9.33
CA GLY A 477 -9.26 -5.12 -8.40
C GLY A 477 -9.35 -5.71 -6.99
N LEU A 478 -8.71 -6.83 -6.69
CA LEU A 478 -8.79 -7.48 -5.38
C LEU A 478 -7.94 -6.76 -4.33
N ARG A 479 -8.49 -6.61 -3.13
CA ARG A 479 -7.78 -6.16 -1.94
C ARG A 479 -7.17 -7.35 -1.21
N HIS A 480 -6.24 -7.08 -0.30
CA HIS A 480 -5.76 -8.11 0.62
C HIS A 480 -6.89 -8.83 1.34
N ASN A 481 -6.76 -10.14 1.46
CA ASN A 481 -7.61 -10.99 2.28
C ASN A 481 -6.79 -11.76 3.32
N PHE A 482 -6.51 -11.16 4.46
CA PHE A 482 -5.74 -11.74 5.58
C PHE A 482 -6.51 -12.79 6.39
N ARG A 483 -7.54 -13.40 5.81
CA ARG A 483 -8.19 -14.63 6.25
C ARG A 483 -7.92 -15.81 5.32
N GLY A 484 -7.18 -15.56 4.25
CA GLY A 484 -6.83 -16.57 3.26
C GLY A 484 -6.06 -17.74 3.86
N SER A 485 -5.21 -17.48 4.83
CA SER A 485 -4.39 -18.47 5.55
C SER A 485 -5.20 -19.44 6.42
N PHE A 486 -6.42 -19.09 6.82
CA PHE A 486 -7.24 -19.88 7.75
C PHE A 486 -8.00 -21.01 7.03
N LYS A 487 -7.28 -22.02 6.49
CA LYS A 487 -7.85 -23.11 5.69
C LYS A 487 -7.54 -24.50 6.28
N TYR A 488 -6.34 -24.96 6.17
CA TYR A 488 -5.92 -26.30 6.55
C TYR A 488 -5.40 -26.38 7.98
N SER A 489 -5.56 -27.54 8.62
CA SER A 489 -4.87 -27.84 9.88
C SER A 489 -3.36 -28.07 9.62
N PRO A 490 -2.50 -28.02 10.65
CA PRO A 490 -1.07 -28.34 10.51
C PRO A 490 -0.81 -29.74 9.96
N ALA A 491 -1.70 -30.71 10.24
CA ALA A 491 -1.59 -32.06 9.72
C ALA A 491 -1.96 -32.19 8.24
N GLU A 492 -2.84 -31.33 7.75
CA GLU A 492 -3.36 -31.37 6.37
C GLU A 492 -2.52 -30.56 5.38
N ILE A 493 -1.93 -29.45 5.84
CA ILE A 493 -1.31 -28.45 4.96
C ILE A 493 -0.14 -28.98 4.12
N HIS A 494 0.49 -30.08 4.55
CA HIS A 494 1.57 -30.75 3.81
C HIS A 494 1.10 -31.95 2.98
N ASN A 495 -0.18 -32.29 3.01
CA ASN A 495 -0.75 -33.36 2.19
C ASN A 495 -1.07 -32.84 0.78
N ARG A 496 -0.16 -33.10 -0.19
CA ARG A 496 -0.30 -32.63 -1.58
C ARG A 496 -1.53 -33.18 -2.31
N GLU A 497 -2.05 -34.34 -1.92
CA GLU A 497 -3.28 -34.87 -2.50
C GLU A 497 -4.50 -34.02 -2.10
N LEU A 498 -4.46 -33.40 -0.91
CA LEU A 498 -5.53 -32.56 -0.40
C LEU A 498 -5.36 -31.09 -0.85
N THR A 499 -4.14 -30.57 -0.80
CA THR A 499 -3.86 -29.16 -1.02
C THR A 499 -3.70 -28.82 -2.51
N GLY A 500 -3.31 -29.78 -3.32
CA GLY A 500 -2.95 -29.50 -4.74
C GLY A 500 -1.85 -28.42 -4.81
N ASN A 501 -2.15 -27.35 -5.50
CA ASN A 501 -1.26 -26.20 -5.72
C ASN A 501 -1.64 -24.97 -4.89
N THR A 502 -2.58 -25.08 -3.94
CA THR A 502 -2.98 -23.99 -3.06
C THR A 502 -3.19 -24.42 -1.62
N ILE A 503 -2.50 -23.79 -0.69
CA ILE A 503 -2.58 -24.02 0.76
C ILE A 503 -3.43 -22.97 1.48
N MET A 504 -4.00 -22.04 0.74
CA MET A 504 -4.77 -20.92 1.26
C MET A 504 -6.10 -20.76 0.55
N ASN A 505 -7.04 -20.07 1.19
CA ASN A 505 -8.30 -19.68 0.55
C ASN A 505 -8.15 -18.50 -0.39
N SER A 506 -7.11 -17.68 -0.18
CA SER A 506 -6.84 -16.51 -0.99
C SER A 506 -5.34 -16.26 -1.10
N VAL A 507 -4.86 -16.04 -2.32
CA VAL A 507 -3.49 -15.59 -2.59
C VAL A 507 -3.31 -14.10 -2.31
N MET A 508 -4.38 -13.40 -1.93
CA MET A 508 -4.33 -12.01 -1.50
C MET A 508 -3.97 -11.85 -0.03
N ASP A 509 -3.53 -12.93 0.64
CA ASP A 509 -2.90 -12.90 1.96
C ASP A 509 -1.38 -12.79 1.83
N TYR A 510 -0.71 -12.46 2.92
CA TYR A 510 0.75 -12.51 3.04
C TYR A 510 1.16 -13.81 3.72
N ASP A 511 1.36 -14.85 2.94
CA ASP A 511 1.73 -16.15 3.47
C ASP A 511 3.22 -16.22 3.90
N PRO A 512 3.52 -16.85 5.03
CA PRO A 512 4.87 -17.27 5.33
C PRO A 512 5.23 -18.50 4.48
N ILE A 513 6.53 -18.76 4.32
CA ILE A 513 6.95 -20.04 3.72
C ILE A 513 6.42 -21.21 4.57
N ASN A 514 5.72 -22.16 3.93
CA ASN A 514 5.18 -23.35 4.56
C ASN A 514 6.25 -24.45 4.63
N VAL A 515 6.82 -24.66 5.81
CA VAL A 515 7.90 -25.62 6.04
C VAL A 515 7.37 -26.77 6.90
N ALA A 516 7.59 -28.00 6.43
CA ALA A 516 7.15 -29.20 7.14
C ALA A 516 7.95 -29.46 8.41
N PRO A 517 7.29 -29.91 9.51
CA PRO A 517 7.94 -30.44 10.69
C PRO A 517 8.85 -31.64 10.36
N ARG A 518 9.86 -31.83 11.19
CA ARG A 518 10.82 -32.93 10.99
C ARG A 518 10.09 -34.30 10.98
N GLY A 519 10.30 -35.05 9.91
CA GLY A 519 9.67 -36.38 9.74
C GLY A 519 8.35 -36.34 8.97
N THR A 520 7.86 -35.14 8.63
CA THR A 520 6.73 -34.94 7.71
C THR A 520 7.27 -34.66 6.32
N GLU A 521 6.63 -35.23 5.29
CA GLU A 521 6.96 -34.92 3.90
C GLU A 521 6.62 -33.45 3.59
N GLN A 522 7.54 -32.78 2.87
CA GLN A 522 7.34 -31.39 2.52
C GLN A 522 6.26 -31.24 1.46
N GLY A 523 5.15 -30.59 1.79
CA GLY A 523 4.15 -30.11 0.84
C GLY A 523 4.64 -28.95 -0.01
N ILE A 524 3.76 -28.22 -0.67
CA ILE A 524 4.17 -26.99 -1.37
C ILE A 524 4.58 -25.91 -0.36
N PHE A 525 5.54 -25.09 -0.75
CA PHE A 525 6.03 -23.99 0.08
C PHE A 525 5.12 -22.76 0.02
N PHE A 526 4.54 -22.48 -1.16
CA PHE A 526 3.67 -21.33 -1.41
C PHE A 526 2.55 -21.74 -2.37
N SER A 527 1.38 -21.12 -2.24
CA SER A 527 0.30 -21.27 -3.20
C SER A 527 0.70 -20.74 -4.57
N THR A 528 0.43 -21.51 -5.62
CA THR A 528 0.70 -21.12 -7.01
C THR A 528 -0.57 -21.00 -7.86
N GLU A 529 -1.73 -21.21 -7.26
CA GLU A 529 -3.05 -21.07 -7.88
C GLU A 529 -3.99 -20.28 -6.98
N PRO A 530 -5.02 -19.57 -7.53
CA PRO A 530 -6.04 -18.88 -6.76
C PRO A 530 -6.81 -19.83 -5.83
N GLY A 531 -7.06 -19.37 -4.60
CA GLY A 531 -7.86 -20.11 -3.64
C GLY A 531 -9.37 -20.03 -3.89
N GLU A 532 -10.16 -20.69 -3.05
CA GLU A 532 -11.62 -20.72 -3.19
C GLU A 532 -12.26 -19.33 -3.05
N TYR A 533 -11.72 -18.50 -2.15
CA TYR A 533 -12.17 -17.12 -2.01
C TYR A 533 -11.88 -16.31 -3.28
N ASP A 534 -10.69 -16.46 -3.86
CA ASP A 534 -10.28 -15.71 -5.06
C ASP A 534 -11.17 -16.04 -6.24
N LYS A 535 -11.47 -17.32 -6.45
CA LYS A 535 -12.40 -17.81 -7.47
C LYS A 535 -13.79 -17.20 -7.28
N TRP A 536 -14.30 -17.22 -6.04
CA TRP A 536 -15.60 -16.64 -5.71
C TRP A 536 -15.63 -15.11 -5.89
N ALA A 537 -14.54 -14.42 -5.51
CA ALA A 537 -14.43 -12.97 -5.69
C ALA A 537 -14.38 -12.58 -7.18
N ILE A 538 -13.60 -13.30 -8.00
CA ILE A 538 -13.58 -13.08 -9.46
C ILE A 538 -14.95 -13.36 -10.06
N LYS A 539 -15.63 -14.44 -9.64
CA LYS A 539 -17.00 -14.73 -10.07
C LYS A 539 -17.96 -13.59 -9.74
N PHE A 540 -17.90 -13.05 -8.52
CA PHE A 540 -18.70 -11.89 -8.12
C PHE A 540 -18.42 -10.67 -9.00
N GLY A 541 -17.17 -10.35 -9.25
CA GLY A 541 -16.79 -9.17 -10.02
C GLY A 541 -17.06 -9.28 -11.51
N TYR A 542 -16.80 -10.42 -12.11
CA TYR A 542 -16.66 -10.55 -13.56
C TYR A 542 -17.74 -11.35 -14.27
N THR A 543 -18.65 -12.09 -13.56
CA THR A 543 -19.76 -12.77 -14.23
C THR A 543 -20.64 -11.75 -14.99
N PRO A 544 -20.80 -11.86 -16.32
CA PRO A 544 -21.60 -10.93 -17.11
C PRO A 544 -23.09 -11.03 -16.75
N GLY A 545 -23.80 -9.88 -16.77
CA GLY A 545 -25.25 -9.85 -16.59
C GLY A 545 -25.74 -10.34 -15.23
N LEU A 546 -24.90 -10.36 -14.20
CA LEU A 546 -25.25 -10.80 -12.85
C LEU A 546 -26.30 -9.86 -12.26
N THR A 547 -27.55 -10.34 -12.14
CA THR A 547 -28.65 -9.55 -11.60
C THR A 547 -28.45 -9.24 -10.11
N ASN A 548 -29.15 -8.23 -9.60
CA ASN A 548 -29.12 -7.91 -8.17
C ASN A 548 -29.57 -9.09 -7.29
N GLU A 549 -30.48 -9.91 -7.80
CA GLU A 549 -31.02 -11.07 -7.08
C GLU A 549 -29.98 -12.22 -7.05
N ASP A 550 -29.36 -12.51 -8.19
CA ASP A 550 -28.26 -13.50 -8.27
C ASP A 550 -27.10 -13.11 -7.38
N ARG A 551 -26.72 -11.82 -7.39
CA ARG A 551 -25.69 -11.28 -6.52
C ARG A 551 -26.02 -11.45 -5.04
N LYS A 552 -27.27 -11.12 -4.62
CA LYS A 552 -27.70 -11.34 -3.23
C LYS A 552 -27.65 -12.80 -2.84
N LYS A 553 -28.06 -13.70 -3.75
CA LYS A 553 -27.99 -15.15 -3.51
C LYS A 553 -26.54 -15.61 -3.36
N MET A 554 -25.66 -15.21 -4.27
CA MET A 554 -24.23 -15.54 -4.23
C MET A 554 -23.56 -15.05 -2.95
N LEU A 555 -23.94 -13.87 -2.45
CA LEU A 555 -23.39 -13.30 -1.23
C LEU A 555 -23.83 -14.04 0.05
N LEU A 556 -24.85 -14.91 0.00
CA LEU A 556 -25.20 -15.80 1.13
C LEU A 556 -24.15 -16.89 1.33
N ASP A 557 -23.37 -17.23 0.30
CA ASP A 557 -22.30 -18.22 0.40
C ASP A 557 -21.14 -17.73 1.29
N SER A 558 -21.05 -16.44 1.59
CA SER A 558 -20.04 -15.84 2.49
C SER A 558 -20.03 -16.44 3.92
N ILE A 559 -21.06 -17.21 4.29
CA ILE A 559 -21.09 -17.96 5.54
C ILE A 559 -20.11 -19.16 5.54
N ASN A 560 -19.70 -19.62 4.35
CA ASN A 560 -18.68 -20.65 4.21
C ASN A 560 -17.33 -20.11 4.72
N PRO A 561 -16.67 -20.79 5.66
CA PRO A 561 -15.36 -20.35 6.16
C PRO A 561 -14.31 -20.11 5.07
N ASP A 562 -14.36 -20.88 3.97
CA ASP A 562 -13.41 -20.73 2.85
C ASP A 562 -13.61 -19.44 2.05
N LEU A 563 -14.77 -18.78 2.22
CA LEU A 563 -15.09 -17.52 1.54
C LEU A 563 -15.02 -16.30 2.48
N ASN A 564 -14.45 -16.45 3.65
CA ASN A 564 -14.30 -15.37 4.60
C ASN A 564 -13.32 -14.31 4.10
N PHE A 565 -13.65 -13.03 4.41
CA PHE A 565 -12.86 -11.88 4.04
C PHE A 565 -12.47 -11.05 5.25
N GLY A 566 -11.20 -10.70 5.33
CA GLY A 566 -10.64 -9.74 6.29
C GLY A 566 -9.47 -8.99 5.69
N THR A 567 -9.45 -7.65 5.82
CA THR A 567 -8.54 -6.80 5.07
C THR A 567 -7.63 -5.96 5.97
N ASP A 568 -6.88 -5.04 5.37
CA ASP A 568 -5.84 -4.22 6.00
C ASP A 568 -6.26 -3.56 7.31
N ASP A 569 -7.44 -2.93 7.32
CA ASP A 569 -7.95 -2.23 8.51
C ASP A 569 -8.18 -3.17 9.70
N GLU A 570 -8.48 -4.44 9.41
CA GLU A 570 -8.76 -5.48 10.40
C GLU A 570 -7.48 -6.24 10.80
N ALA A 571 -6.42 -6.18 9.97
CA ALA A 571 -5.14 -6.86 10.20
C ALA A 571 -4.04 -5.94 10.76
N MET A 572 -4.38 -4.70 11.14
CA MET A 572 -3.42 -3.74 11.71
C MET A 572 -2.83 -4.25 13.02
N SER A 573 -1.56 -3.92 13.26
CA SER A 573 -0.85 -4.33 14.48
C SER A 573 -1.38 -3.67 15.77
N TYR A 574 -2.24 -2.64 15.66
CA TYR A 574 -2.81 -1.98 16.81
C TYR A 574 -3.92 -2.84 17.44
N PRO A 575 -3.79 -3.25 18.71
CA PRO A 575 -4.73 -4.19 19.36
C PRO A 575 -6.18 -3.70 19.45
N GLY A 576 -6.42 -2.41 19.30
CA GLY A 576 -7.76 -1.83 19.24
C GLY A 576 -8.50 -2.14 17.94
N ASN A 577 -7.78 -2.24 16.82
CA ASN A 577 -8.35 -2.49 15.50
C ASN A 577 -8.35 -3.99 15.14
N ASN A 578 -7.27 -4.69 15.46
CA ASN A 578 -7.12 -6.11 15.20
C ASN A 578 -7.76 -6.94 16.32
N ILE A 579 -9.07 -7.16 16.22
CA ILE A 579 -9.83 -7.89 17.22
C ILE A 579 -10.05 -9.36 16.86
N ASP A 580 -10.07 -9.68 15.55
CA ASP A 580 -10.27 -11.03 15.04
C ASP A 580 -8.93 -11.71 14.75
N PRO A 581 -8.49 -12.68 15.57
CA PRO A 581 -7.20 -13.33 15.40
C PRO A 581 -7.10 -14.22 14.15
N ARG A 582 -8.20 -14.41 13.40
CA ARG A 582 -8.20 -15.08 12.10
C ARG A 582 -7.79 -14.15 10.96
N THR A 583 -7.72 -12.82 11.22
CA THR A 583 -7.33 -11.81 10.22
C THR A 583 -5.94 -11.32 10.59
N LYS A 584 -4.92 -12.01 10.09
CA LYS A 584 -3.53 -11.76 10.47
C LYS A 584 -2.60 -11.86 9.27
N ARG A 585 -1.60 -11.02 9.21
CA ARG A 585 -0.51 -11.10 8.22
C ARG A 585 0.55 -12.10 8.66
N TYR A 586 1.05 -12.89 7.75
CA TYR A 586 2.15 -13.82 7.97
C TYR A 586 1.83 -14.91 9.00
N ASP A 587 0.59 -15.36 9.06
CA ASP A 587 0.17 -16.55 9.77
C ASP A 587 -0.26 -17.66 8.79
N MET A 588 -0.59 -18.83 9.31
CA MET A 588 -1.02 -19.96 8.52
C MET A 588 -1.87 -20.90 9.39
N SER A 589 -2.75 -21.67 8.71
CA SER A 589 -3.52 -22.72 9.33
C SER A 589 -4.79 -22.29 10.08
N ASN A 590 -5.80 -23.15 10.10
CA ASN A 590 -7.03 -22.98 10.90
C ASN A 590 -6.82 -23.29 12.40
N ASP A 591 -5.63 -23.82 12.75
CA ASP A 591 -5.13 -23.90 14.12
C ASP A 591 -3.79 -23.16 14.25
N PRO A 592 -3.83 -21.81 14.34
CA PRO A 592 -2.63 -20.98 14.36
C PRO A 592 -1.75 -21.22 15.61
N ILE A 593 -2.30 -21.77 16.68
CA ILE A 593 -1.53 -22.09 17.90
C ILE A 593 -0.67 -23.34 17.67
N ALA A 594 -1.25 -24.41 17.14
CA ALA A 594 -0.52 -25.62 16.81
C ALA A 594 0.51 -25.38 15.72
N TYR A 595 0.14 -24.67 14.64
CA TYR A 595 1.07 -24.32 13.57
C TYR A 595 2.23 -23.44 14.08
N ALA A 596 1.96 -22.46 14.94
CA ALA A 596 3.01 -21.67 15.57
C ALA A 596 3.96 -22.53 16.41
N SER A 597 3.46 -23.53 17.12
CA SER A 597 4.31 -24.46 17.86
C SER A 597 5.27 -25.22 16.95
N ASP A 598 4.77 -25.72 15.81
CA ASP A 598 5.57 -26.43 14.81
C ASP A 598 6.64 -25.52 14.20
N ILE A 599 6.26 -24.32 13.79
CA ILE A 599 7.22 -23.33 13.20
C ILE A 599 8.28 -22.92 14.23
N ILE A 600 7.94 -22.72 15.49
CA ILE A 600 8.90 -22.40 16.54
C ILE A 600 9.94 -23.53 16.67
N GLU A 601 9.52 -24.78 16.65
CA GLU A 601 10.43 -25.93 16.70
C GLU A 601 11.31 -26.02 15.44
N ILE A 602 10.75 -25.82 14.26
CA ILE A 602 11.49 -25.78 12.98
C ILE A 602 12.56 -24.69 13.03
N VAL A 603 12.17 -23.49 13.45
CA VAL A 603 13.08 -22.32 13.53
C VAL A 603 14.20 -22.55 14.52
N ASP A 604 13.88 -23.09 15.73
CA ASP A 604 14.89 -23.37 16.74
C ASP A 604 15.89 -24.43 16.24
N ASN A 605 15.43 -25.47 15.52
CA ASN A 605 16.27 -26.46 14.86
C ASN A 605 17.12 -25.85 13.73
N LYS A 606 16.54 -24.99 12.89
CA LYS A 606 17.26 -24.32 11.80
C LYS A 606 18.36 -23.37 12.32
N ILE A 607 18.12 -22.71 13.44
CA ILE A 607 19.17 -21.90 14.10
C ILE A 607 20.35 -22.78 14.49
N LEU A 608 20.13 -23.99 14.99
CA LEU A 608 21.20 -24.94 15.33
C LEU A 608 21.95 -25.47 14.09
N GLU A 609 21.30 -25.49 12.92
CA GLU A 609 21.87 -25.92 11.63
C GLU A 609 22.68 -24.83 10.93
N LEU A 610 22.61 -23.55 11.35
CA LEU A 610 23.30 -22.42 10.68
C LEU A 610 24.78 -22.64 10.42
N PRO A 611 25.58 -23.18 11.35
CA PRO A 611 26.99 -23.45 11.10
C PRO A 611 27.25 -24.46 9.98
N ILE A 612 26.26 -25.33 9.67
CA ILE A 612 26.36 -26.33 8.61
C ILE A 612 25.87 -25.71 7.30
N ILE A 613 24.76 -24.97 7.33
CA ILE A 613 24.15 -24.33 6.14
C ILE A 613 25.10 -23.32 5.48
N PHE A 614 25.90 -22.62 6.28
CA PHE A 614 26.82 -21.57 5.83
C PHE A 614 28.30 -21.96 5.96
N ALA A 615 28.61 -23.28 6.06
CA ALA A 615 29.98 -23.77 6.20
C ALA A 615 30.89 -23.48 4.99
N ASP A 616 30.30 -23.23 3.84
CA ASP A 616 30.97 -22.95 2.56
C ASP A 616 31.20 -21.45 2.29
N GLU A 617 30.75 -20.57 3.21
CA GLU A 617 30.89 -19.12 3.05
C GLU A 617 32.07 -18.56 3.84
N ASP A 618 32.80 -17.63 3.24
CA ASP A 618 34.00 -17.00 3.88
C ASP A 618 33.63 -15.97 4.97
N GLY A 619 32.33 -15.56 5.03
CA GLY A 619 31.86 -14.51 5.94
C GLY A 619 30.65 -14.92 6.77
N PHE A 620 30.31 -14.06 7.75
CA PHE A 620 29.17 -14.28 8.66
C PHE A 620 27.93 -13.45 8.32
N ASN A 621 27.93 -12.67 7.24
CA ASN A 621 26.80 -11.79 6.91
C ASN A 621 25.51 -12.57 6.64
N ASN A 622 25.57 -13.60 5.79
CA ASN A 622 24.39 -14.42 5.48
C ASN A 622 23.95 -15.27 6.66
N TYR A 623 24.91 -15.81 7.42
CA TYR A 623 24.65 -16.50 8.68
C TYR A 623 23.89 -15.59 9.66
N THR A 624 24.37 -14.37 9.88
CA THR A 624 23.78 -13.38 10.77
C THR A 624 22.38 -12.97 10.29
N ASN A 625 22.21 -12.72 8.99
CA ASN A 625 20.91 -12.42 8.39
C ASN A 625 19.90 -13.57 8.58
N ALA A 626 20.34 -14.83 8.40
CA ALA A 626 19.48 -15.99 8.57
C ALA A 626 19.03 -16.15 10.03
N PHE A 627 19.96 -15.97 11.00
CA PHE A 627 19.61 -15.98 12.42
C PHE A 627 18.52 -14.94 12.74
N PHE A 628 18.73 -13.69 12.35
CA PHE A 628 17.73 -12.63 12.62
C PHE A 628 16.42 -12.85 11.89
N ARG A 629 16.44 -13.47 10.73
CA ARG A 629 15.22 -13.88 10.03
C ARG A 629 14.47 -14.93 10.84
N PHE A 630 15.12 -15.99 11.27
CA PHE A 630 14.52 -17.03 12.09
C PHE A 630 14.00 -16.48 13.42
N PHE A 631 14.76 -15.63 14.07
CA PHE A 631 14.33 -14.98 15.31
C PHE A 631 13.06 -14.14 15.11
N ARG A 632 13.00 -13.36 14.04
CA ARG A 632 11.81 -12.58 13.69
C ARG A 632 10.63 -13.46 13.32
N THR A 633 10.84 -14.55 12.59
CA THR A 633 9.79 -15.55 12.28
C THR A 633 9.19 -16.11 13.55
N LYS A 634 10.02 -16.57 14.49
CA LYS A 634 9.56 -17.02 15.83
C LYS A 634 8.74 -15.95 16.54
N GLY A 635 9.21 -14.70 16.56
CA GLY A 635 8.50 -13.58 17.17
C GLY A 635 7.12 -13.34 16.57
N ARG A 636 6.98 -13.38 15.24
CA ARG A 636 5.69 -13.20 14.54
C ARG A 636 4.68 -14.28 14.92
N PHE A 637 5.08 -15.54 14.93
CA PHE A 637 4.17 -16.62 15.31
C PHE A 637 3.78 -16.57 16.79
N LEU A 638 4.66 -16.15 17.67
CA LEU A 638 4.34 -15.89 19.08
C LEU A 638 3.35 -14.71 19.23
N GLU A 639 3.44 -13.68 18.41
CA GLU A 639 2.47 -12.58 18.36
C GLU A 639 1.10 -13.07 17.85
N THR A 640 1.05 -13.95 16.85
CA THR A 640 -0.18 -14.60 16.37
C THR A 640 -0.87 -15.38 17.48
N VAL A 641 -0.09 -16.11 18.29
CA VAL A 641 -0.59 -16.80 19.47
C VAL A 641 -1.13 -15.82 20.51
N ALA A 642 -0.41 -14.74 20.79
CA ALA A 642 -0.85 -13.75 21.78
C ALA A 642 -2.18 -13.07 21.42
N GLN A 643 -2.49 -12.90 20.13
CA GLN A 643 -3.76 -12.33 19.67
C GLN A 643 -4.99 -13.18 19.95
N GLN A 644 -4.83 -14.49 20.23
CA GLN A 644 -5.95 -15.32 20.64
C GLN A 644 -6.51 -14.87 22.00
N ILE A 645 -5.67 -14.25 22.86
CA ILE A 645 -6.07 -13.82 24.20
C ILE A 645 -6.88 -12.52 24.08
N GLY A 646 -8.12 -12.54 24.52
CA GLY A 646 -9.06 -11.44 24.36
C GLY A 646 -9.48 -11.21 22.90
N GLY A 647 -9.26 -12.17 22.01
CA GLY A 647 -9.71 -12.13 20.63
C GLY A 647 -11.22 -12.26 20.50
N VAL A 648 -11.77 -11.68 19.43
CA VAL A 648 -13.19 -11.75 19.07
C VAL A 648 -13.30 -12.04 17.59
N TYR A 649 -13.97 -13.11 17.23
CA TYR A 649 -14.31 -13.43 15.86
C TYR A 649 -15.37 -12.45 15.34
N VAL A 650 -15.12 -11.87 14.17
CA VAL A 650 -16.05 -10.96 13.50
C VAL A 650 -16.57 -11.63 12.22
N ASN A 651 -17.82 -12.05 12.23
CA ASN A 651 -18.43 -12.73 11.09
C ASN A 651 -19.10 -11.71 10.16
N LYS A 652 -18.70 -11.66 8.90
CA LYS A 652 -19.30 -10.79 7.87
C LYS A 652 -20.54 -11.48 7.29
N ILE A 653 -21.64 -11.41 8.04
CA ILE A 653 -22.92 -12.04 7.71
C ILE A 653 -24.01 -11.01 7.43
N SER A 654 -25.03 -11.43 6.69
CA SER A 654 -26.27 -10.66 6.49
C SER A 654 -27.30 -10.96 7.59
N SER A 655 -28.16 -10.00 7.89
CA SER A 655 -29.27 -10.15 8.85
C SER A 655 -30.23 -11.30 8.51
N VAL A 656 -30.26 -11.74 7.26
CA VAL A 656 -31.06 -12.90 6.82
C VAL A 656 -30.39 -14.25 7.11
N GLN A 657 -29.12 -14.25 7.53
CA GLN A 657 -28.34 -15.44 7.94
C GLN A 657 -28.43 -15.59 9.46
N SER A 658 -29.60 -15.86 10.00
CA SER A 658 -29.98 -15.68 11.41
C SER A 658 -29.33 -16.60 12.43
N ASP A 659 -28.63 -17.66 11.99
CA ASP A 659 -28.10 -18.69 12.90
C ASP A 659 -26.71 -18.36 13.47
N LYS A 660 -26.09 -17.25 13.03
CA LYS A 660 -24.80 -16.80 13.52
C LYS A 660 -24.88 -15.38 14.07
N THR A 661 -23.99 -15.08 15.00
CA THR A 661 -23.80 -13.73 15.52
C THR A 661 -22.64 -13.04 14.78
N ILE A 662 -22.69 -11.71 14.72
CA ILE A 662 -21.58 -10.91 14.13
C ILE A 662 -20.32 -11.05 14.99
N LEU A 663 -20.47 -11.05 16.32
CA LEU A 663 -19.36 -11.11 17.28
C LEU A 663 -19.44 -12.42 18.07
N GLU A 664 -18.32 -13.15 18.12
CA GLU A 664 -18.14 -14.34 18.94
C GLU A 664 -16.80 -14.24 19.67
N ALA A 665 -16.79 -14.49 20.98
CA ALA A 665 -15.54 -14.55 21.73
C ALA A 665 -14.69 -15.73 21.26
N VAL A 666 -13.36 -15.57 21.22
CA VAL A 666 -12.47 -16.73 21.05
C VAL A 666 -12.73 -17.72 22.18
N PRO A 667 -12.91 -19.02 21.89
CA PRO A 667 -13.20 -20.02 22.91
C PRO A 667 -12.19 -20.03 24.06
N TYR A 668 -12.66 -20.20 25.29
CA TYR A 668 -11.82 -20.22 26.48
C TYR A 668 -10.62 -21.15 26.35
N GLU A 669 -10.84 -22.39 25.88
CA GLU A 669 -9.78 -23.41 25.71
C GLU A 669 -8.68 -22.93 24.73
N LYS A 670 -9.03 -22.23 23.65
CA LYS A 670 -8.04 -21.65 22.71
C LYS A 670 -7.22 -20.55 23.37
N GLN A 671 -7.86 -19.66 24.13
CA GLN A 671 -7.15 -18.60 24.86
C GLN A 671 -6.20 -19.21 25.91
N LYS A 672 -6.62 -20.27 26.62
CA LYS A 672 -5.76 -20.98 27.58
C LYS A 672 -4.61 -21.72 26.91
N GLN A 673 -4.83 -22.34 25.76
CA GLN A 673 -3.77 -22.99 24.97
C GLN A 673 -2.75 -21.95 24.51
N ALA A 674 -3.19 -20.78 24.06
CA ALA A 674 -2.32 -19.68 23.70
C ALA A 674 -1.46 -19.22 24.89
N MET A 675 -2.07 -18.97 26.04
CA MET A 675 -1.35 -18.57 27.26
C MET A 675 -0.35 -19.66 27.69
N LYS A 676 -0.70 -20.92 27.59
CA LYS A 676 0.19 -22.05 27.89
C LYS A 676 1.42 -22.03 26.98
N LEU A 677 1.22 -21.94 25.65
CA LEU A 677 2.34 -21.91 24.71
C LEU A 677 3.27 -20.70 24.95
N LEU A 678 2.70 -19.51 25.19
CA LEU A 678 3.49 -18.32 25.54
C LEU A 678 4.25 -18.48 26.85
N SER A 679 3.61 -19.12 27.86
CA SER A 679 4.28 -19.41 29.13
C SER A 679 5.49 -20.31 28.94
N GLU A 680 5.39 -21.34 28.09
CA GLU A 680 6.45 -22.28 27.80
C GLU A 680 7.55 -21.71 26.92
N LYS A 681 7.19 -20.99 25.85
CA LYS A 681 8.12 -20.57 24.77
C LYS A 681 8.67 -19.15 24.92
N VAL A 682 8.07 -18.32 25.80
CA VAL A 682 8.44 -16.90 25.97
C VAL A 682 8.78 -16.57 27.42
N PHE A 683 7.92 -17.00 28.37
CA PHE A 683 7.98 -16.54 29.75
C PHE A 683 8.70 -17.47 30.70
N SER A 684 8.90 -18.75 30.37
CA SER A 684 9.64 -19.69 31.21
C SER A 684 11.13 -19.36 31.25
N ASN A 685 11.80 -19.86 32.29
CA ASN A 685 13.25 -19.75 32.41
C ASN A 685 13.91 -20.56 31.29
N GLY A 686 14.84 -19.99 30.57
CA GLY A 686 15.53 -20.63 29.43
C GLY A 686 14.75 -20.66 28.11
N ALA A 687 13.49 -20.19 28.04
CA ALA A 687 12.66 -20.26 26.83
C ALA A 687 13.26 -19.55 25.59
N MET A 688 14.04 -18.51 25.82
CA MET A 688 14.67 -17.70 24.75
C MET A 688 16.20 -17.80 24.79
N ASN A 689 16.73 -18.90 25.33
CA ASN A 689 18.18 -19.16 25.31
C ASN A 689 18.58 -19.79 23.98
N TYR A 690 19.71 -19.36 23.46
CA TYR A 690 20.34 -19.87 22.24
C TYR A 690 21.76 -20.37 22.57
N ASP A 691 22.26 -21.31 21.75
CA ASP A 691 23.62 -21.82 21.92
C ASP A 691 24.65 -20.66 21.86
N PRO A 692 25.49 -20.47 22.90
CA PRO A 692 26.49 -19.42 22.92
C PRO A 692 27.44 -19.45 21.73
N LYS A 693 27.69 -20.62 21.13
CA LYS A 693 28.55 -20.74 19.94
C LYS A 693 27.91 -20.14 18.70
N ILE A 694 26.59 -20.20 18.61
CA ILE A 694 25.85 -19.54 17.53
C ILE A 694 25.89 -18.03 17.73
N LEU A 695 25.55 -17.58 18.96
CA LEU A 695 25.53 -16.15 19.28
C LEU A 695 26.88 -15.48 19.12
N ALA A 696 27.98 -16.18 19.45
CA ALA A 696 29.35 -15.65 19.33
C ALA A 696 29.79 -15.37 17.87
N ASN A 697 29.10 -15.95 16.90
CA ASN A 697 29.38 -15.75 15.46
C ASN A 697 28.47 -14.75 14.78
N LEU A 698 27.54 -14.11 15.53
CA LEU A 698 26.61 -13.12 14.96
C LEU A 698 27.26 -11.74 14.91
N MET A 699 27.81 -11.42 13.76
CA MET A 699 28.40 -10.11 13.51
C MET A 699 28.33 -9.79 12.00
N TYR A 700 28.07 -8.54 11.68
CA TYR A 700 28.24 -8.04 10.31
C TYR A 700 29.68 -7.61 10.08
N GLU A 701 30.23 -7.94 8.93
CA GLU A 701 31.55 -7.50 8.52
C GLU A 701 31.59 -5.97 8.39
N ARG A 702 32.71 -5.35 8.78
CA ARG A 702 32.83 -3.90 8.93
C ARG A 702 32.77 -3.12 7.61
N ASP A 703 33.02 -3.76 6.47
CA ASP A 703 32.99 -3.13 5.15
C ASP A 703 31.60 -3.07 4.54
N THR A 704 30.62 -3.75 5.11
CA THR A 704 29.22 -3.54 4.76
C THR A 704 28.77 -2.23 5.42
N ARG A 705 28.32 -1.26 4.61
CA ARG A 705 27.99 0.15 4.95
C ARG A 705 26.91 0.37 6.02
N SER A 706 26.71 -0.57 6.89
CA SER A 706 25.85 -0.41 8.07
C SER A 706 26.61 0.35 9.17
N SER A 707 26.65 1.66 9.04
CA SER A 707 27.40 2.55 9.95
C SER A 707 26.66 2.88 11.27
N SER A 708 25.47 2.31 11.52
CA SER A 708 24.62 2.73 12.63
C SER A 708 24.49 1.73 13.78
N GLY A 709 25.24 0.64 13.79
CA GLY A 709 25.11 -0.40 14.81
C GLY A 709 26.26 -0.44 15.81
N ASN A 710 25.95 -0.71 17.06
CA ASN A 710 26.90 -1.25 18.00
C ASN A 710 27.47 -2.53 17.41
N ASN A 711 28.78 -2.65 17.36
CA ASN A 711 29.47 -3.87 16.90
C ASN A 711 29.23 -5.08 17.82
N ASP A 712 28.58 -4.86 18.96
CA ASP A 712 28.21 -5.86 19.95
C ASP A 712 26.71 -6.13 19.85
N PRO A 713 26.28 -7.31 19.38
CA PRO A 713 24.87 -7.65 19.29
C PRO A 713 24.25 -7.70 20.69
N ASP A 714 23.34 -6.77 21.00
CA ASP A 714 22.61 -6.76 22.28
C ASP A 714 21.47 -7.80 22.27
N PHE A 715 21.83 -9.08 22.54
CA PHE A 715 20.86 -10.17 22.61
C PHE A 715 19.84 -9.99 23.72
N HIS A 716 20.23 -9.37 24.84
CA HIS A 716 19.30 -9.16 25.93
C HIS A 716 18.23 -8.15 25.51
N ALA A 717 18.58 -7.09 24.80
CA ALA A 717 17.61 -6.15 24.25
C ALA A 717 16.76 -6.79 23.16
N LEU A 718 17.32 -7.63 22.29
CA LEU A 718 16.61 -8.33 21.23
C LEU A 718 15.51 -9.26 21.80
N VAL A 719 15.89 -10.13 22.73
CA VAL A 719 14.97 -11.06 23.41
C VAL A 719 13.91 -10.27 24.18
N LEU A 720 14.34 -9.26 24.94
CA LEU A 720 13.43 -8.42 25.70
C LEU A 720 12.44 -7.67 24.82
N SER A 721 12.84 -7.22 23.64
CA SER A 721 11.95 -6.57 22.67
C SER A 721 10.83 -7.51 22.24
N SER A 722 11.14 -8.75 21.89
CA SER A 722 10.13 -9.77 21.56
C SER A 722 9.19 -10.06 22.73
N GLN A 723 9.73 -10.31 23.92
CA GLN A 723 8.95 -10.55 25.15
C GLN A 723 8.03 -9.35 25.48
N ARG A 724 8.55 -8.14 25.35
CA ARG A 724 7.83 -6.90 25.62
C ARG A 724 6.68 -6.67 24.63
N ASN A 725 6.86 -6.99 23.35
CA ASN A 725 5.81 -6.86 22.34
C ASN A 725 4.64 -7.79 22.67
N ILE A 726 4.92 -9.02 23.06
CA ILE A 726 3.90 -9.98 23.46
C ILE A 726 3.17 -9.51 24.72
N LEU A 727 3.89 -9.05 25.75
CA LEU A 727 3.28 -8.50 26.96
C LEU A 727 2.44 -7.25 26.67
N ARG A 728 2.94 -6.34 25.81
CA ARG A 728 2.19 -5.15 25.40
C ARG A 728 0.90 -5.48 24.67
N ASN A 729 0.89 -6.54 23.87
CA ASN A 729 -0.31 -7.00 23.21
C ASN A 729 -1.33 -7.48 24.24
N ILE A 730 -0.96 -8.42 25.11
CA ILE A 730 -1.87 -8.99 26.12
C ILE A 730 -2.36 -7.92 27.11
N LEU A 731 -1.45 -7.06 27.60
CA LEU A 731 -1.75 -5.99 28.58
C LEU A 731 -2.27 -4.70 27.94
N HIS A 732 -2.54 -4.67 26.64
CA HIS A 732 -3.05 -3.46 26.01
C HIS A 732 -4.41 -3.07 26.61
N PRO A 733 -4.67 -1.77 26.93
CA PRO A 733 -5.95 -1.37 27.51
C PRO A 733 -7.18 -1.83 26.73
N GLU A 734 -7.11 -1.77 25.39
CA GLU A 734 -8.21 -2.23 24.53
C GLU A 734 -8.39 -3.75 24.58
N VAL A 735 -7.33 -4.55 24.75
CA VAL A 735 -7.43 -6.01 24.91
C VAL A 735 -8.05 -6.35 26.26
N MET A 736 -7.57 -5.70 27.34
CA MET A 736 -8.10 -5.90 28.69
C MET A 736 -9.59 -5.52 28.78
N LYS A 737 -9.97 -4.37 28.23
CA LYS A 737 -11.35 -3.92 28.07
C LYS A 737 -12.19 -4.89 27.25
N ARG A 738 -11.63 -5.45 26.19
CA ARG A 738 -12.32 -6.43 25.33
C ARG A 738 -12.56 -7.75 26.05
N LEU A 739 -11.63 -8.22 26.88
CA LEU A 739 -11.84 -9.38 27.77
C LEU A 739 -13.05 -9.16 28.68
N VAL A 740 -13.24 -7.96 29.23
CA VAL A 740 -14.40 -7.62 30.06
C VAL A 740 -15.67 -7.55 29.19
N ASN A 741 -15.65 -6.78 28.11
CA ASN A 741 -16.84 -6.55 27.28
C ASN A 741 -17.35 -7.86 26.61
N SER A 742 -16.46 -8.73 26.20
CA SER A 742 -16.79 -9.96 25.49
C SER A 742 -17.47 -11.01 26.41
N THR A 743 -17.47 -10.83 27.72
CA THR A 743 -18.28 -11.65 28.63
C THR A 743 -19.77 -11.55 28.34
N LEU A 744 -20.22 -10.41 27.79
CA LEU A 744 -21.62 -10.20 27.40
C LEU A 744 -22.04 -11.09 26.23
N TYR A 745 -21.09 -11.68 25.52
CA TYR A 745 -21.34 -12.62 24.42
C TYR A 745 -20.42 -13.85 24.45
N GLY A 746 -20.14 -14.34 25.66
CA GLY A 746 -19.64 -15.70 25.90
C GLY A 746 -18.16 -15.85 26.24
N ASN A 747 -17.39 -14.77 26.44
CA ASN A 747 -16.02 -14.89 26.94
C ASN A 747 -16.01 -15.34 28.41
N GLU A 748 -15.22 -16.37 28.72
CA GLU A 748 -15.03 -16.87 30.08
C GLU A 748 -13.63 -16.54 30.65
N TYR A 749 -12.65 -16.18 29.78
CA TYR A 749 -11.29 -15.88 30.19
C TYR A 749 -11.16 -14.43 30.60
N MET A 750 -11.32 -14.18 31.90
CA MET A 750 -11.39 -12.83 32.48
C MET A 750 -10.01 -12.23 32.76
N PRO A 751 -9.89 -10.88 32.88
CA PRO A 751 -8.64 -10.20 33.24
C PRO A 751 -7.96 -10.77 34.49
N GLU A 752 -8.73 -11.16 35.52
CA GLU A 752 -8.23 -11.80 36.72
C GLU A 752 -7.42 -13.05 36.43
N GLU A 753 -7.94 -13.92 35.58
CA GLU A 753 -7.31 -15.20 35.26
C GLU A 753 -6.13 -14.98 34.31
N VAL A 754 -6.25 -14.09 33.31
CA VAL A 754 -5.15 -13.72 32.40
C VAL A 754 -3.94 -13.20 33.19
N LEU A 755 -4.16 -12.27 34.13
CA LEU A 755 -3.10 -11.70 34.96
C LEU A 755 -2.51 -12.73 35.92
N SER A 756 -3.35 -13.62 36.47
CA SER A 756 -2.91 -14.73 37.31
C SER A 756 -1.99 -15.69 36.56
N ASP A 757 -2.37 -16.07 35.34
CA ASP A 757 -1.58 -16.97 34.49
C ASP A 757 -0.25 -16.31 34.08
N LEU A 758 -0.26 -15.04 33.69
CA LEU A 758 0.96 -14.27 33.41
C LEU A 758 1.88 -14.19 34.62
N ASN A 759 1.30 -13.87 35.80
CA ASN A 759 2.07 -13.77 37.03
C ASN A 759 2.70 -15.11 37.43
N ASN A 760 1.96 -16.20 37.29
CA ASN A 760 2.47 -17.56 37.51
C ASN A 760 3.60 -17.90 36.53
N ALA A 761 3.45 -17.61 35.25
CA ALA A 761 4.47 -17.85 34.24
C ALA A 761 5.74 -17.06 34.46
N ILE A 762 5.61 -15.81 34.93
CA ILE A 762 6.73 -14.86 35.05
C ILE A 762 7.41 -14.94 36.44
N PHE A 763 6.68 -15.16 37.53
CA PHE A 763 7.23 -15.05 38.90
C PHE A 763 7.20 -16.34 39.75
N VAL A 764 6.33 -17.31 39.50
CA VAL A 764 6.05 -18.38 40.48
C VAL A 764 6.91 -19.63 40.28
N ASN A 765 7.72 -19.75 39.26
CA ASN A 765 8.64 -20.89 39.14
C ASN A 765 9.74 -20.82 40.22
N ASN A 766 9.92 -21.94 40.94
CA ASN A 766 10.89 -22.07 42.05
C ASN A 766 12.39 -22.03 41.63
N GLU A 767 12.67 -21.77 40.35
CA GLU A 767 14.02 -21.69 39.81
C GLU A 767 14.59 -20.26 39.93
N GLU A 768 15.91 -20.18 40.15
CA GLU A 768 16.64 -18.89 40.06
C GLU A 768 16.49 -18.35 38.64
N PRO A 769 15.93 -17.11 38.43
CA PRO A 769 15.72 -16.57 37.11
C PRO A 769 17.06 -16.30 36.41
N ASP A 770 17.18 -16.72 35.14
CA ASP A 770 18.31 -16.35 34.30
C ASP A 770 18.26 -14.85 33.94
N THR A 771 19.24 -14.36 33.20
CA THR A 771 19.33 -12.94 32.89
C THR A 771 18.22 -12.44 31.99
N PHE A 772 17.70 -13.25 31.07
CA PHE A 772 16.56 -12.91 30.22
C PHE A 772 15.28 -12.82 31.05
N LYS A 773 15.07 -13.79 31.93
CA LYS A 773 13.93 -13.82 32.84
C LYS A 773 13.91 -12.62 33.80
N ARG A 774 15.09 -12.21 34.33
CA ARG A 774 15.19 -11.00 35.18
C ARG A 774 14.79 -9.72 34.43
N ASN A 775 15.21 -9.57 33.17
CA ASN A 775 14.80 -8.46 32.31
C ASN A 775 13.30 -8.49 32.05
N LEU A 776 12.73 -9.68 31.75
CA LEU A 776 11.30 -9.88 31.56
C LEU A 776 10.50 -9.48 32.82
N GLN A 777 10.90 -9.97 33.99
CA GLN A 777 10.25 -9.65 35.28
C GLN A 777 10.23 -8.13 35.56
N SER A 778 11.37 -7.47 35.33
CA SER A 778 11.44 -6.00 35.48
C SER A 778 10.53 -5.27 34.50
N THR A 779 10.51 -5.69 33.24
CA THR A 779 9.70 -5.09 32.19
C THR A 779 8.20 -5.33 32.42
N TYR A 780 7.80 -6.51 32.87
CA TYR A 780 6.43 -6.78 33.23
C TYR A 780 5.94 -5.85 34.34
N VAL A 781 6.73 -5.67 35.40
CA VAL A 781 6.46 -4.72 36.48
C VAL A 781 6.33 -3.30 35.95
N ASP A 782 7.25 -2.87 35.07
CA ASP A 782 7.20 -1.51 34.50
C ASP A 782 5.94 -1.30 33.64
N LEU A 783 5.50 -2.30 32.88
CA LEU A 783 4.28 -2.25 32.08
C LEU A 783 3.02 -2.17 32.97
N LEU A 784 2.97 -2.93 34.07
CA LEU A 784 1.86 -2.86 35.03
C LEU A 784 1.78 -1.48 35.70
N ILE A 785 2.92 -0.93 36.14
CA ILE A 785 3.00 0.42 36.74
C ILE A 785 2.55 1.46 35.74
N GLN A 786 3.12 1.45 34.54
CA GLN A 786 2.82 2.42 33.49
C GLN A 786 1.33 2.41 33.10
N GLY A 787 0.76 1.22 32.95
CA GLY A 787 -0.65 1.07 32.61
C GLY A 787 -1.59 1.54 33.74
N PHE A 788 -1.21 1.28 35.01
CA PHE A 788 -1.97 1.72 36.16
C PHE A 788 -1.98 3.26 36.28
N ASP A 789 -0.82 3.91 36.13
CA ASP A 789 -0.64 5.35 36.30
C ASP A 789 -1.34 6.18 35.21
N LYS A 790 -1.31 5.70 33.94
CA LYS A 790 -1.93 6.42 32.81
C LYS A 790 -3.46 6.46 32.86
N GLY A 791 -4.10 5.59 33.63
CA GLY A 791 -5.55 5.57 33.77
C GLY A 791 -6.34 5.15 32.51
N GLU A 792 -5.68 4.49 31.57
CA GLU A 792 -6.27 4.07 30.30
C GLU A 792 -7.15 2.79 30.41
N TYR A 793 -7.02 2.04 31.50
CA TYR A 793 -7.77 0.82 31.76
C TYR A 793 -9.18 1.09 32.28
N ASP A 794 -10.13 0.19 31.91
CA ASP A 794 -11.44 0.14 32.55
C ASP A 794 -11.31 -0.23 34.04
N GLN A 795 -12.36 0.03 34.83
CA GLN A 795 -12.30 -0.12 36.30
C GLN A 795 -12.10 -1.57 36.76
N VAL A 796 -12.64 -2.55 36.01
CA VAL A 796 -12.49 -3.99 36.31
C VAL A 796 -11.03 -4.40 36.11
N SER A 797 -10.50 -4.14 34.90
CA SER A 797 -9.10 -4.43 34.58
C SER A 797 -8.12 -3.72 35.52
N LYS A 798 -8.40 -2.46 35.88
CA LYS A 798 -7.56 -1.67 36.80
C LYS A 798 -7.49 -2.30 38.19
N ALA A 799 -8.60 -2.82 38.71
CA ALA A 799 -8.64 -3.51 39.99
C ALA A 799 -7.77 -4.76 40.00
N GLU A 800 -7.83 -5.57 38.94
CA GLU A 800 -7.05 -6.80 38.83
C GLU A 800 -5.53 -6.50 38.60
N ILE A 801 -5.18 -5.45 37.88
CA ILE A 801 -3.79 -4.97 37.76
C ILE A 801 -3.27 -4.55 39.12
N PHE A 802 -4.06 -3.82 39.91
CA PHE A 802 -3.67 -3.42 41.28
C PHE A 802 -3.44 -4.63 42.17
N LYS A 803 -4.34 -5.62 42.12
CA LYS A 803 -4.16 -6.89 42.86
C LYS A 803 -2.86 -7.57 42.43
N THR A 804 -2.59 -7.69 41.14
CA THR A 804 -1.37 -8.31 40.60
C THR A 804 -0.10 -7.58 41.07
N ILE A 805 -0.10 -6.24 41.09
CA ILE A 805 1.00 -5.43 41.65
C ILE A 805 1.26 -5.77 43.13
N ASN A 806 0.19 -5.91 43.92
CA ASN A 806 0.32 -6.29 45.34
C ASN A 806 0.84 -7.74 45.51
N ASP A 807 0.41 -8.66 44.66
CA ASP A 807 0.89 -10.05 44.70
C ASP A 807 2.38 -10.12 44.38
N ILE A 808 2.85 -9.41 43.35
CA ILE A 808 4.27 -9.31 42.99
C ILE A 808 5.06 -8.61 44.07
N HIS A 809 4.55 -7.53 44.67
CA HIS A 809 5.18 -6.83 45.79
C HIS A 809 5.39 -7.77 46.97
N SER A 810 4.36 -8.55 47.33
CA SER A 810 4.41 -9.56 48.40
C SER A 810 5.43 -10.67 48.11
N PHE A 811 5.50 -11.15 46.88
CA PHE A 811 6.49 -12.11 46.42
C PHE A 811 7.91 -11.53 46.54
N ALA A 812 8.15 -10.33 45.98
CA ALA A 812 9.44 -9.66 46.00
C ALA A 812 9.90 -9.37 47.43
N ARG A 813 8.99 -8.95 48.33
CA ARG A 813 9.27 -8.73 49.77
C ARG A 813 9.80 -10.01 50.47
N LYS A 814 9.24 -11.18 50.18
CA LYS A 814 9.68 -12.47 50.72
C LYS A 814 11.06 -12.87 50.21
N ASN A 815 11.41 -12.47 48.98
CA ASN A 815 12.63 -12.92 48.32
C ASN A 815 13.75 -11.84 48.24
N LYS A 816 13.52 -10.60 48.70
CA LYS A 816 14.45 -9.48 48.58
C LYS A 816 15.82 -9.74 49.23
N MET A 817 15.88 -10.57 50.26
CA MET A 817 17.16 -10.91 50.92
C MET A 817 17.96 -12.00 50.18
N ARG A 818 17.34 -12.67 49.21
CA ARG A 818 17.98 -13.75 48.43
C ARG A 818 18.63 -13.25 47.15
N SER A 819 18.12 -12.12 46.60
CA SER A 819 18.56 -11.62 45.31
C SER A 819 18.44 -10.11 45.23
N ASN A 820 19.48 -9.43 44.71
CA ASN A 820 19.44 -8.00 44.38
C ASN A 820 18.34 -7.66 43.38
N HIS A 821 18.04 -8.59 42.48
CA HIS A 821 16.98 -8.44 41.51
C HIS A 821 15.59 -8.28 42.19
N TYR A 822 15.26 -9.18 43.13
CA TYR A 822 13.99 -9.07 43.86
C TYR A 822 13.98 -7.90 44.84
N SER A 823 15.12 -7.49 45.38
CA SER A 823 15.27 -6.27 46.16
C SER A 823 14.92 -5.04 45.31
N PHE A 824 15.37 -5.00 44.08
CA PHE A 824 15.07 -3.93 43.12
C PHE A 824 13.59 -3.88 42.71
N ILE A 825 12.98 -5.04 42.40
CA ILE A 825 11.53 -5.10 42.12
C ILE A 825 10.72 -4.65 43.34
N TYR A 826 11.10 -5.10 44.55
CA TYR A 826 10.44 -4.66 45.79
C TYR A 826 10.51 -3.14 45.94
N PHE A 827 11.69 -2.55 45.72
CA PHE A 827 11.87 -1.10 45.79
C PHE A 827 10.98 -0.33 44.81
N LYS A 828 10.89 -0.77 43.56
CA LYS A 828 10.03 -0.16 42.53
C LYS A 828 8.56 -0.14 43.00
N LEU A 829 8.05 -1.29 43.42
CA LEU A 829 6.65 -1.43 43.81
C LEU A 829 6.31 -0.79 45.15
N ASP A 830 7.24 -0.83 46.11
CA ASP A 830 7.07 -0.18 47.44
C ASP A 830 6.96 1.35 47.31
N LYS A 831 7.71 1.92 46.33
CA LYS A 831 7.59 3.34 45.96
C LYS A 831 6.21 3.68 45.39
N LEU A 832 5.75 2.91 44.39
CA LEU A 832 4.43 3.12 43.81
C LEU A 832 3.31 3.05 44.86
N LEU A 833 3.32 1.98 45.69
CA LEU A 833 2.27 1.74 46.69
C LEU A 833 2.27 2.74 47.86
N LYS A 834 3.34 3.51 48.03
CA LYS A 834 3.41 4.59 49.01
C LYS A 834 2.97 5.93 48.44
N ASP A 835 3.17 6.13 47.12
CA ASP A 835 2.85 7.37 46.42
C ASP A 835 1.39 7.38 45.93
N SER A 836 0.73 6.20 45.81
CA SER A 836 -0.68 6.01 45.52
C SER A 836 -1.55 5.92 46.79
#